data_7ef9ce9caac295a7d2f9dc3bf149c4e9
#
_entry.id   7ef9ce9caac295a7d2f9dc3bf149c4e9
#
_cell.length_a   1.000
_cell.length_b   1.000
_cell.length_c   1.000
_cell.angle_alpha   90.00
_cell.angle_beta   90.00
_cell.angle_gamma   90.00
#
_symmetry.space_group_name_H-M   'P 1'
#
loop_
_entity.id
_entity.type
_entity.pdbx_description
1 polymer ?
#
loop_
_entity_poly.entity_id
_entity_poly.type
_entity_poly.pdbx_seq_one_letter_code
_entity_poly.pdbx_strand_id
1 'polypeptide(L)'
;MKYRGFFIVVLLFGLGFSAKAQSDYFFPPNARFDKSIPTPEEYLGYPIGTLHTRHDAIVGYLRELARRSPRARLDTIGETYEHRQLVVLTVSSSANLNNLENIRRKHLELVDPTKTITDFSDQKSIVMLGYNVHGNEPSSSESALLTAYYYVAGLHAEVRQALDEAVLLIDPAFNPDGRDRHSTWANAYQGNPLVSDPVDAEHNEAWPGGRTNHYWYDLNRDWLPLAHVESQARIDFYHKWYPNVVTDFHEMGTNSTYFFEPTKPFGSENPVVPRDNYDGLNNLFAGYFHEALDEIGSLYFTKEQYDNSYPGYGSTYPDIHGALGLVFEQASSRGHLQDSRMGKVAFAFTIKNHLTSSLATVRASVAEKATLLAHMENYFDSAQKEGEQAGGGWVFGDPYDDGRNQAFVDLLLRHKIKTIALNEDISLGDKTFKKRKAYYVPNAQGQYRMVRTMFEKVTTFYDSIFYDASAWTAALAYNMPYEQYNGRNELRGAVLKRSDLQGEYASVPRAEYAYLIEWNEYYAPKALNYLLDKGLYVNSAFKPFSIETHEGVREFGYGTLMIPVARQEANSNLVHAYIEEATEIAGVKAYAVSSGYSASGIDLGSGSFETIQKPQVLMLIGPGTSSYEAGEVWHLLDSKVGLPITKVWKDNVGRIDWSQYNTLVLVSGNYSSLGENTINRIKQWVREGGTLITLRSATSWAVASGLVNGKFAEGPKRETPERMDYATARDFRGSNAIGGSMYM
;
A
#
# COMPACT_ATOMS: atom_id res chain seq x y z
N MET A 1 13.30 59.90 60.63
CA MET A 1 13.80 58.71 59.97
C MET A 1 13.01 58.58 58.68
N LYS A 2 13.65 58.87 57.52
CA LYS A 2 13.01 58.86 56.18
C LYS A 2 13.29 57.52 55.53
N TYR A 3 12.24 56.72 55.20
CA TYR A 3 12.33 55.54 54.30
C TYR A 3 12.25 55.99 52.87
N ARG A 4 13.30 55.76 52.07
CA ARG A 4 13.30 55.90 50.63
C ARG A 4 12.89 54.53 50.03
N GLY A 5 11.73 54.49 49.41
CA GLY A 5 11.32 53.33 48.63
C GLY A 5 12.12 53.26 47.31
N PHE A 6 12.73 52.13 47.07
CA PHE A 6 13.38 51.76 45.80
C PHE A 6 12.32 51.08 44.91
N PHE A 7 11.91 51.73 43.85
CA PHE A 7 11.09 51.13 42.80
C PHE A 7 12.03 50.37 41.84
N ILE A 8 12.00 49.05 41.86
CA ILE A 8 12.62 48.21 40.83
C ILE A 8 11.63 48.10 39.68
N VAL A 9 11.93 48.76 38.58
CA VAL A 9 11.24 48.55 37.28
C VAL A 9 11.81 47.29 36.67
N VAL A 10 11.09 46.16 36.77
CA VAL A 10 11.37 44.94 36.00
C VAL A 10 10.93 45.17 34.58
N LEU A 11 11.87 45.49 33.71
CA LEU A 11 11.68 45.42 32.24
C LEU A 11 11.53 43.96 31.85
N LEU A 12 10.30 43.52 31.65
CA LEU A 12 9.98 42.29 30.96
C LEU A 12 10.36 42.49 29.48
N PHE A 13 11.58 42.08 29.12
CA PHE A 13 11.91 41.79 27.73
C PHE A 13 11.11 40.57 27.34
N GLY A 14 9.92 40.79 26.78
CA GLY A 14 9.23 39.78 26.00
C GLY A 14 10.08 39.47 24.78
N LEU A 15 10.77 38.31 24.80
CA LEU A 15 11.33 37.71 23.61
C LEU A 15 10.16 37.29 22.71
N GLY A 16 9.65 38.27 21.95
CA GLY A 16 8.90 37.99 20.76
C GLY A 16 9.88 37.30 19.78
N PHE A 17 9.89 35.98 19.74
CA PHE A 17 10.45 35.27 18.60
C PHE A 17 9.64 35.70 17.39
N SER A 18 10.20 36.61 16.59
CA SER A 18 9.63 37.05 15.34
C SER A 18 9.50 35.88 14.40
N ALA A 19 8.32 35.71 13.79
CA ALA A 19 8.10 34.77 12.67
C ALA A 19 9.14 34.93 11.51
N LYS A 20 9.82 36.07 11.45
CA LYS A 20 10.95 36.34 10.56
C LYS A 20 12.19 35.43 10.83
N ALA A 21 12.44 35.01 12.06
CA ALA A 21 13.64 34.23 12.39
C ALA A 21 13.57 32.77 11.94
N GLN A 22 12.37 32.22 11.69
CA GLN A 22 12.21 30.82 11.35
C GLN A 22 12.15 30.59 9.84
N SER A 23 11.61 31.52 9.06
CA SER A 23 11.74 31.48 7.60
C SER A 23 13.21 31.51 7.17
N ASP A 24 14.05 32.26 7.91
CA ASP A 24 15.51 32.35 7.67
C ASP A 24 16.25 31.02 7.99
N TYR A 25 15.67 30.15 8.82
CA TYR A 25 16.25 28.84 9.12
C TYR A 25 16.01 27.82 8.00
N PHE A 26 14.81 27.82 7.42
CA PHE A 26 14.42 26.80 6.45
C PHE A 26 14.78 27.17 5.02
N PHE A 27 14.64 28.42 4.63
CA PHE A 27 14.79 28.86 3.24
C PHE A 27 16.16 29.47 2.95
N PRO A 28 16.60 29.43 1.68
CA PRO A 28 17.85 30.09 1.29
C PRO A 28 17.83 31.58 1.65
N PRO A 29 18.97 32.17 2.03
CA PRO A 29 19.05 33.56 2.53
C PRO A 29 18.49 34.62 1.57
N ASN A 30 18.49 34.35 0.27
CA ASN A 30 18.02 35.25 -0.78
C ASN A 30 16.56 35.00 -1.22
N ALA A 31 15.86 34.08 -0.58
CA ALA A 31 14.49 33.76 -0.91
C ALA A 31 13.58 34.99 -0.64
N ARG A 32 12.71 35.30 -1.62
CA ARG A 32 11.72 36.36 -1.52
C ARG A 32 10.35 35.81 -1.78
N PHE A 33 9.39 36.19 -0.96
CA PHE A 33 8.03 35.67 -0.99
C PHE A 33 6.99 36.76 -1.17
N ASP A 34 5.89 36.44 -1.81
CA ASP A 34 4.69 37.24 -1.88
C ASP A 34 4.02 37.29 -0.50
N LYS A 35 4.00 38.50 0.10
CA LYS A 35 3.44 38.73 1.43
C LYS A 35 1.91 38.59 1.52
N SER A 36 1.22 38.49 0.40
CA SER A 36 -0.23 38.27 0.38
C SER A 36 -0.59 36.81 0.61
N ILE A 37 0.39 35.92 0.52
CA ILE A 37 0.27 34.48 0.77
C ILE A 37 0.79 34.18 2.17
N PRO A 38 -0.03 33.64 3.09
CA PRO A 38 0.39 33.40 4.46
C PRO A 38 1.47 32.31 4.50
N THR A 39 2.47 32.51 5.37
CA THR A 39 3.43 31.44 5.69
C THR A 39 2.71 30.27 6.39
N PRO A 40 3.31 29.07 6.44
CA PRO A 40 2.74 27.98 7.24
C PRO A 40 2.48 28.40 8.69
N GLU A 41 3.43 29.13 9.32
CA GLU A 41 3.33 29.59 10.69
C GLU A 41 2.19 30.58 10.93
N GLU A 42 2.00 31.52 9.97
CA GLU A 42 0.90 32.49 10.05
C GLU A 42 -0.47 31.81 9.96
N TYR A 43 -0.57 30.74 9.17
CA TYR A 43 -1.81 29.97 9.01
C TYR A 43 -2.07 29.05 10.20
N LEU A 44 -1.05 28.27 10.61
CA LEU A 44 -1.17 27.27 11.67
C LEU A 44 -1.24 27.89 13.07
N GLY A 45 -0.67 29.10 13.27
CA GLY A 45 -0.60 29.77 14.56
C GLY A 45 0.56 29.31 15.45
N TYR A 46 1.45 28.47 14.93
CA TYR A 46 2.67 27.99 15.60
C TYR A 46 3.80 27.79 14.58
N PRO A 47 5.07 27.92 15.03
CA PRO A 47 6.23 27.70 14.17
C PRO A 47 6.37 26.25 13.72
N ILE A 48 6.74 26.01 12.46
CA ILE A 48 7.02 24.68 11.92
C ILE A 48 8.12 24.00 12.73
N GLY A 49 7.90 22.72 13.07
CA GLY A 49 8.83 21.92 13.88
C GLY A 49 8.65 22.08 15.40
N THR A 50 7.66 22.88 15.85
CA THR A 50 7.30 22.99 17.27
C THR A 50 6.12 22.11 17.67
N LEU A 51 5.32 21.70 16.72
CA LEU A 51 4.26 20.69 16.84
C LEU A 51 4.29 19.81 15.60
N HIS A 52 3.80 18.59 15.72
CA HIS A 52 3.52 17.72 14.58
C HIS A 52 2.17 18.09 14.00
N THR A 53 2.15 18.65 12.79
CA THR A 53 0.93 19.16 12.15
C THR A 53 -0.01 18.01 11.78
N ARG A 54 -1.26 18.10 12.21
CA ARG A 54 -2.29 17.10 11.88
C ARG A 54 -2.73 17.23 10.42
N HIS A 55 -3.24 16.13 9.87
CA HIS A 55 -3.62 16.07 8.46
C HIS A 55 -4.68 17.10 8.07
N ASP A 56 -5.69 17.35 8.92
CA ASP A 56 -6.72 18.35 8.67
C ASP A 56 -6.16 19.77 8.51
N ALA A 57 -5.15 20.13 9.32
CA ALA A 57 -4.46 21.41 9.22
C ALA A 57 -3.55 21.48 7.98
N ILE A 58 -2.88 20.39 7.61
CA ILE A 58 -2.12 20.25 6.34
C ILE A 58 -3.05 20.55 5.15
N VAL A 59 -4.16 19.83 5.03
CA VAL A 59 -5.14 20.02 3.95
C VAL A 59 -5.71 21.44 3.95
N GLY A 60 -6.01 21.96 5.13
CA GLY A 60 -6.51 23.34 5.30
C GLY A 60 -5.54 24.39 4.75
N TYR A 61 -4.24 24.24 5.07
CA TYR A 61 -3.21 25.14 4.57
C TYR A 61 -3.02 25.04 3.04
N LEU A 62 -2.95 23.84 2.50
CA LEU A 62 -2.83 23.66 1.04
C LEU A 62 -4.05 24.23 0.29
N ARG A 63 -5.24 24.13 0.87
CA ARG A 63 -6.46 24.74 0.34
C ARG A 63 -6.36 26.28 0.35
N GLU A 64 -5.79 26.84 1.40
CA GLU A 64 -5.56 28.29 1.49
C GLU A 64 -4.54 28.76 0.45
N LEU A 65 -3.45 28.02 0.23
CA LEU A 65 -2.49 28.31 -0.84
C LEU A 65 -3.16 28.31 -2.22
N ALA A 66 -3.95 27.28 -2.52
CA ALA A 66 -4.69 27.18 -3.79
C ALA A 66 -5.72 28.30 -3.97
N ARG A 67 -6.35 28.74 -2.88
CA ARG A 67 -7.31 29.86 -2.90
C ARG A 67 -6.63 31.19 -3.14
N ARG A 68 -5.42 31.40 -2.63
CA ARG A 68 -4.68 32.66 -2.68
C ARG A 68 -3.89 32.89 -3.95
N SER A 69 -3.46 31.80 -4.60
CA SER A 69 -2.52 31.91 -5.70
C SER A 69 -3.01 31.20 -6.98
N PRO A 70 -2.90 31.91 -8.15
CA PRO A 70 -3.19 31.25 -9.44
C PRO A 70 -2.11 30.27 -9.88
N ARG A 71 -1.07 30.04 -9.06
CA ARG A 71 0.01 29.05 -9.28
C ARG A 71 -0.29 27.71 -8.65
N ALA A 72 -1.40 27.56 -7.95
CA ALA A 72 -1.72 26.36 -7.20
C ALA A 72 -3.17 25.91 -7.44
N ARG A 73 -3.37 24.59 -7.53
CA ARG A 73 -4.68 23.95 -7.59
C ARG A 73 -4.66 22.71 -6.69
N LEU A 74 -5.64 22.57 -5.81
CA LEU A 74 -5.80 21.40 -4.95
C LEU A 74 -6.84 20.45 -5.53
N ASP A 75 -6.44 19.21 -5.77
CA ASP A 75 -7.33 18.12 -6.18
C ASP A 75 -7.47 17.13 -5.02
N THR A 76 -8.70 16.67 -4.76
CA THR A 76 -8.95 15.49 -3.91
C THR A 76 -8.97 14.26 -4.80
N ILE A 77 -8.11 13.29 -4.52
CA ILE A 77 -7.93 12.08 -5.34
C ILE A 77 -8.64 10.85 -4.76
N GLY A 78 -9.06 10.93 -3.51
CA GLY A 78 -9.76 9.87 -2.80
C GLY A 78 -9.93 10.18 -1.32
N GLU A 79 -10.33 9.17 -0.56
CA GLU A 79 -10.44 9.22 0.90
C GLU A 79 -9.88 7.94 1.52
N THR A 80 -9.36 8.05 2.75
CA THR A 80 -8.93 6.88 3.55
C THR A 80 -10.14 6.16 4.14
N TYR A 81 -9.90 5.01 4.80
CA TYR A 81 -10.94 4.30 5.55
C TYR A 81 -11.52 5.12 6.72
N GLU A 82 -10.77 6.10 7.24
CA GLU A 82 -11.24 7.03 8.27
C GLU A 82 -11.79 8.34 7.68
N HIS A 83 -12.13 8.33 6.38
CA HIS A 83 -12.69 9.47 5.62
C HIS A 83 -11.81 10.72 5.59
N ARG A 84 -10.49 10.59 5.75
CA ARG A 84 -9.56 11.69 5.52
C ARG A 84 -9.30 11.86 4.03
N GLN A 85 -9.34 13.10 3.56
CA GLN A 85 -9.13 13.40 2.15
C GLN A 85 -7.68 13.12 1.74
N LEU A 86 -7.51 12.37 0.66
CA LEU A 86 -6.25 12.23 -0.05
C LEU A 86 -6.17 13.37 -1.06
N VAL A 87 -5.18 14.25 -0.90
CA VAL A 87 -5.08 15.48 -1.70
C VAL A 87 -3.74 15.60 -2.40
N VAL A 88 -3.75 16.19 -3.58
CA VAL A 88 -2.54 16.59 -4.30
C VAL A 88 -2.62 18.07 -4.67
N LEU A 89 -1.61 18.85 -4.28
CA LEU A 89 -1.47 20.23 -4.71
C LEU A 89 -0.65 20.26 -6.00
N THR A 90 -1.30 20.65 -7.10
CA THR A 90 -0.63 20.91 -8.38
C THR A 90 -0.10 22.33 -8.37
N VAL A 91 1.22 22.51 -8.55
CA VAL A 91 1.87 23.82 -8.55
C VAL A 91 2.65 24.02 -9.86
N SER A 92 2.39 25.13 -10.55
CA SER A 92 3.10 25.52 -11.78
C SER A 92 2.85 27.02 -12.05
N SER A 93 3.40 27.56 -13.15
CA SER A 93 3.05 28.92 -13.55
C SER A 93 1.54 29.04 -13.87
N SER A 94 0.99 30.22 -13.69
CA SER A 94 -0.43 30.47 -14.01
C SER A 94 -0.76 30.14 -15.47
N ALA A 95 0.18 30.36 -16.37
CA ALA A 95 0.04 30.00 -17.80
C ALA A 95 -0.06 28.48 -17.98
N ASN A 96 0.80 27.73 -17.31
CA ASN A 96 0.79 26.27 -17.34
C ASN A 96 -0.49 25.71 -16.72
N LEU A 97 -0.95 26.24 -15.56
CA LEU A 97 -2.19 25.77 -14.94
C LEU A 97 -3.43 26.04 -15.80
N ASN A 98 -3.47 27.16 -16.54
CA ASN A 98 -4.52 27.43 -17.50
C ASN A 98 -4.49 26.50 -18.73
N ASN A 99 -3.34 25.90 -19.03
CA ASN A 99 -3.12 24.99 -20.15
C ASN A 99 -2.83 23.53 -19.69
N LEU A 100 -3.17 23.21 -18.44
CA LEU A 100 -2.72 22.00 -17.75
C LEU A 100 -3.12 20.71 -18.47
N GLU A 101 -4.35 20.64 -18.99
CA GLU A 101 -4.84 19.45 -19.70
C GLU A 101 -4.09 19.22 -21.02
N ASN A 102 -3.72 20.29 -21.74
CA ASN A 102 -2.91 20.16 -22.95
C ASN A 102 -1.47 19.73 -22.62
N ILE A 103 -0.89 20.25 -21.52
CA ILE A 103 0.42 19.81 -21.02
C ILE A 103 0.36 18.30 -20.71
N ARG A 104 -0.65 17.88 -19.95
CA ARG A 104 -0.86 16.47 -19.61
C ARG A 104 -1.01 15.59 -20.85
N ARG A 105 -1.84 15.99 -21.80
CA ARG A 105 -2.06 15.25 -23.05
C ARG A 105 -0.77 15.08 -23.86
N LYS A 106 0.01 16.16 -24.01
CA LYS A 106 1.32 16.10 -24.69
C LYS A 106 2.31 15.20 -23.94
N HIS A 107 2.32 15.31 -22.60
CA HIS A 107 3.20 14.47 -21.78
C HIS A 107 2.87 12.97 -21.92
N LEU A 108 1.60 12.61 -21.97
CA LEU A 108 1.17 11.22 -22.18
C LEU A 108 1.53 10.66 -23.56
N GLU A 109 1.96 11.48 -24.53
CA GLU A 109 2.51 11.00 -25.79
C GLU A 109 3.87 10.31 -25.59
N LEU A 110 4.62 10.62 -24.51
CA LEU A 110 5.89 9.95 -24.17
C LEU A 110 5.71 8.48 -23.76
N VAL A 111 4.54 8.13 -23.23
CA VAL A 111 4.26 6.76 -22.78
C VAL A 111 3.51 5.93 -23.84
N ASP A 112 3.27 6.50 -25.01
CA ASP A 112 2.64 5.84 -26.15
C ASP A 112 3.72 5.40 -27.16
N PRO A 113 4.09 4.11 -27.21
CA PRO A 113 5.15 3.62 -28.08
C PRO A 113 4.82 3.70 -29.59
N THR A 114 3.61 4.13 -29.94
CA THR A 114 3.24 4.42 -31.34
C THR A 114 3.63 5.83 -31.77
N LYS A 115 4.09 6.66 -30.84
CA LYS A 115 4.56 8.03 -31.05
C LYS A 115 6.08 8.07 -31.01
N THR A 116 6.67 8.99 -31.74
CA THR A 116 8.09 9.32 -31.65
C THR A 116 8.22 10.81 -31.43
N ILE A 117 8.78 11.20 -30.30
CA ILE A 117 8.96 12.60 -29.90
C ILE A 117 10.42 12.97 -30.11
N THR A 118 10.70 13.87 -31.05
CA THR A 118 12.08 14.31 -31.35
C THR A 118 12.42 15.70 -30.79
N ASP A 119 11.39 16.42 -30.33
CA ASP A 119 11.55 17.77 -29.75
C ASP A 119 10.77 17.86 -28.45
N PHE A 120 11.50 18.08 -27.36
CA PHE A 120 10.97 18.24 -26.01
C PHE A 120 10.85 19.70 -25.55
N SER A 121 11.11 20.67 -26.44
CA SER A 121 11.19 22.10 -26.08
C SER A 121 9.90 22.62 -25.43
N ASP A 122 8.75 22.22 -25.95
CA ASP A 122 7.41 22.56 -25.46
C ASP A 122 6.90 21.68 -24.30
N GLN A 123 7.62 20.61 -23.97
CA GLN A 123 7.27 19.69 -22.90
C GLN A 123 7.62 20.26 -21.53
N LYS A 124 6.88 19.84 -20.51
CA LYS A 124 7.17 20.17 -19.11
C LYS A 124 7.59 18.91 -18.36
N SER A 125 8.54 19.06 -17.45
CA SER A 125 8.87 17.99 -16.50
C SER A 125 7.70 17.84 -15.51
N ILE A 126 7.23 16.63 -15.27
CA ILE A 126 6.22 16.33 -14.26
C ILE A 126 6.92 15.71 -13.06
N VAL A 127 6.85 16.38 -11.92
CA VAL A 127 7.56 15.99 -10.69
C VAL A 127 6.52 15.73 -9.60
N MET A 128 6.43 14.48 -9.14
CA MET A 128 5.57 14.11 -8.01
C MET A 128 6.40 14.03 -6.73
N LEU A 129 6.13 14.95 -5.82
CA LEU A 129 6.75 14.97 -4.50
C LEU A 129 5.83 14.25 -3.52
N GLY A 130 6.17 13.01 -3.18
CA GLY A 130 5.41 12.15 -2.30
C GLY A 130 5.99 12.12 -0.89
N TYR A 131 5.13 12.33 0.12
CA TYR A 131 5.55 12.46 1.50
C TYR A 131 4.74 11.54 2.41
N ASN A 132 5.36 11.09 3.50
CA ASN A 132 4.73 10.50 4.68
C ASN A 132 3.86 9.26 4.38
N VAL A 133 4.40 8.31 3.63
CA VAL A 133 3.77 7.00 3.44
C VAL A 133 3.73 6.22 4.76
N HIS A 134 4.72 6.43 5.63
CA HIS A 134 4.68 6.01 7.03
C HIS A 134 4.33 7.20 7.91
N GLY A 135 3.17 7.17 8.55
CA GLY A 135 2.64 8.32 9.28
C GLY A 135 3.50 8.77 10.47
N ASN A 136 4.30 7.86 11.05
CA ASN A 136 5.24 8.15 12.14
C ASN A 136 6.66 8.53 11.68
N GLU A 137 6.80 8.91 10.43
CA GLU A 137 7.98 9.51 9.84
C GLU A 137 7.65 10.99 9.49
N PRO A 138 7.55 11.85 10.51
CA PRO A 138 6.72 13.06 10.43
C PRO A 138 7.34 14.24 9.70
N SER A 139 8.67 14.31 9.56
CA SER A 139 9.35 15.52 9.03
C SER A 139 8.97 15.81 7.59
N SER A 140 8.64 14.78 6.82
CA SER A 140 8.34 14.92 5.41
C SER A 140 7.05 15.70 5.17
N SER A 141 5.97 15.47 5.93
CA SER A 141 4.73 16.27 5.80
C SER A 141 4.94 17.75 6.16
N GLU A 142 5.77 18.05 7.15
CA GLU A 142 6.11 19.43 7.48
C GLU A 142 6.93 20.08 6.34
N SER A 143 7.85 19.33 5.74
CA SER A 143 8.62 19.80 4.60
C SER A 143 7.73 20.00 3.37
N ALA A 144 6.66 19.22 3.21
CA ALA A 144 5.67 19.41 2.15
C ALA A 144 4.98 20.78 2.24
N LEU A 145 4.62 21.23 3.46
CA LEU A 145 4.04 22.58 3.68
C LEU A 145 5.02 23.68 3.27
N LEU A 146 6.29 23.54 3.68
CA LEU A 146 7.34 24.50 3.34
C LEU A 146 7.66 24.48 1.82
N THR A 147 7.72 23.31 1.20
CA THR A 147 7.91 23.14 -0.24
C THR A 147 6.77 23.79 -1.03
N ALA A 148 5.53 23.54 -0.61
CA ALA A 148 4.35 24.15 -1.23
C ALA A 148 4.41 25.69 -1.13
N TYR A 149 4.70 26.23 0.06
CA TYR A 149 4.86 27.67 0.25
C TYR A 149 5.99 28.24 -0.61
N TYR A 150 7.16 27.59 -0.65
CA TYR A 150 8.32 28.04 -1.41
C TYR A 150 7.99 28.25 -2.89
N TYR A 151 7.27 27.33 -3.52
CA TYR A 151 6.93 27.45 -4.94
C TYR A 151 5.70 28.31 -5.21
N VAL A 152 4.72 28.30 -4.32
CA VAL A 152 3.49 29.09 -4.50
C VAL A 152 3.73 30.58 -4.26
N ALA A 153 4.47 30.92 -3.20
CA ALA A 153 4.72 32.31 -2.80
C ALA A 153 6.06 32.88 -3.32
N GLY A 154 7.00 32.06 -3.77
CA GLY A 154 8.34 32.47 -4.16
C GLY A 154 8.37 33.41 -5.36
N LEU A 155 9.19 34.48 -5.26
CA LEU A 155 9.29 35.57 -6.26
C LEU A 155 10.65 35.63 -6.96
N HIS A 156 11.60 34.79 -6.56
CA HIS A 156 12.97 34.78 -7.14
C HIS A 156 13.02 33.99 -8.47
N ALA A 157 14.12 34.19 -9.22
CA ALA A 157 14.24 33.68 -10.59
C ALA A 157 14.15 32.17 -10.70
N GLU A 158 14.78 31.42 -9.76
CA GLU A 158 14.76 29.96 -9.72
C GLU A 158 13.34 29.42 -9.63
N VAL A 159 12.49 29.97 -8.74
CA VAL A 159 11.10 29.55 -8.64
C VAL A 159 10.31 29.84 -9.91
N ARG A 160 10.53 31.02 -10.53
CA ARG A 160 9.84 31.32 -11.81
C ARG A 160 10.22 30.32 -12.88
N GLN A 161 11.52 30.05 -13.03
CA GLN A 161 12.01 29.05 -13.99
C GLN A 161 11.42 27.68 -13.72
N ALA A 162 11.43 27.21 -12.45
CA ALA A 162 10.87 25.91 -12.09
C ALA A 162 9.39 25.81 -12.45
N LEU A 163 8.61 26.84 -12.15
CA LEU A 163 7.18 26.85 -12.45
C LEU A 163 6.87 26.97 -13.95
N ASP A 164 7.76 27.61 -14.73
CA ASP A 164 7.59 27.70 -16.18
C ASP A 164 7.96 26.39 -16.88
N GLU A 165 8.93 25.62 -16.33
CA GLU A 165 9.48 24.41 -16.96
C GLU A 165 8.90 23.11 -16.40
N ALA A 166 8.25 23.15 -15.23
CA ALA A 166 7.71 21.96 -14.57
C ALA A 166 6.27 22.11 -14.08
N VAL A 167 5.62 20.97 -13.87
CA VAL A 167 4.40 20.80 -13.09
C VAL A 167 4.75 19.98 -11.86
N LEU A 168 4.59 20.57 -10.69
CA LEU A 168 4.85 19.91 -9.42
C LEU A 168 3.54 19.33 -8.86
N LEU A 169 3.54 18.07 -8.49
CA LEU A 169 2.45 17.34 -7.88
C LEU A 169 2.84 17.02 -6.44
N ILE A 170 2.37 17.79 -5.47
CA ILE A 170 2.73 17.65 -4.06
C ILE A 170 1.64 16.85 -3.35
N ASP A 171 1.94 15.60 -2.99
CA ASP A 171 1.10 14.75 -2.12
C ASP A 171 1.66 14.82 -0.69
N PRO A 172 1.04 15.58 0.22
CA PRO A 172 1.66 15.95 1.50
C PRO A 172 1.67 14.83 2.53
N ALA A 173 0.82 13.82 2.36
CA ALA A 173 0.71 12.70 3.28
C ALA A 173 0.05 11.51 2.59
N PHE A 174 0.86 10.52 2.25
CA PHE A 174 0.40 9.27 1.67
C PHE A 174 -0.44 8.44 2.63
N ASN A 175 -0.23 8.63 3.94
CA ASN A 175 -0.91 7.91 5.00
C ASN A 175 -1.49 8.88 6.05
N PRO A 176 -2.62 9.54 5.75
CA PRO A 176 -3.25 10.48 6.67
C PRO A 176 -3.66 9.86 8.03
N ASP A 177 -4.13 8.60 8.03
CA ASP A 177 -4.59 7.92 9.25
C ASP A 177 -3.42 7.62 10.19
N GLY A 178 -2.30 7.14 9.64
CA GLY A 178 -1.06 6.95 10.37
C GLY A 178 -0.46 8.27 10.85
N ARG A 179 -0.51 9.31 10.02
CA ARG A 179 -0.04 10.66 10.37
C ARG A 179 -0.76 11.21 11.59
N ASP A 180 -2.08 11.16 11.61
CA ASP A 180 -2.86 11.70 12.73
C ASP A 180 -2.68 10.87 14.00
N ARG A 181 -2.51 9.54 13.88
CA ARG A 181 -2.19 8.68 15.01
C ARG A 181 -0.87 9.10 15.66
N HIS A 182 0.19 9.30 14.86
CA HIS A 182 1.49 9.73 15.34
C HIS A 182 1.48 11.16 15.89
N SER A 183 0.95 12.12 15.14
CA SER A 183 0.95 13.53 15.55
C SER A 183 0.20 13.74 16.87
N THR A 184 -0.92 13.04 17.06
CA THR A 184 -1.67 13.06 18.30
C THR A 184 -0.84 12.52 19.47
N TRP A 185 -0.12 11.42 19.26
CA TRP A 185 0.76 10.84 20.28
C TRP A 185 1.91 11.79 20.65
N ALA A 186 2.72 12.19 19.66
CA ALA A 186 3.90 13.01 19.88
C ALA A 186 3.56 14.35 20.55
N ASN A 187 2.51 15.03 20.09
CA ASN A 187 2.07 16.29 20.69
C ASN A 187 1.50 16.11 22.11
N ALA A 188 0.83 14.99 22.39
CA ALA A 188 0.25 14.74 23.71
C ALA A 188 1.30 14.47 24.80
N TYR A 189 2.47 13.97 24.40
CA TYR A 189 3.59 13.67 25.32
C TYR A 189 4.71 14.69 25.27
N GLN A 190 4.59 15.74 24.48
CA GLN A 190 5.60 16.80 24.37
C GLN A 190 5.86 17.48 25.71
N GLY A 191 7.12 17.47 26.16
CA GLY A 191 7.57 18.20 27.34
C GLY A 191 7.80 19.69 27.08
N ASN A 192 7.66 20.53 28.12
CA ASN A 192 8.08 21.94 28.06
C ASN A 192 8.88 22.28 29.34
N PRO A 193 10.22 22.32 29.28
CA PRO A 193 11.10 22.20 28.11
C PRO A 193 11.07 20.80 27.47
N LEU A 194 11.54 20.70 26.20
CA LEU A 194 11.61 19.45 25.47
C LEU A 194 12.51 18.43 26.17
N VAL A 195 12.08 17.17 26.19
CA VAL A 195 12.83 16.03 26.74
C VAL A 195 13.50 15.28 25.58
N SER A 196 14.80 15.06 25.68
CA SER A 196 15.57 14.38 24.62
C SER A 196 15.89 12.91 24.92
N ASP A 197 15.51 12.40 26.07
CA ASP A 197 15.79 11.02 26.49
C ASP A 197 15.06 10.02 25.57
N PRO A 198 15.78 9.07 24.91
CA PRO A 198 15.17 8.10 24.02
C PRO A 198 14.11 7.18 24.66
N VAL A 199 14.10 7.06 25.99
CA VAL A 199 13.08 6.22 26.70
C VAL A 199 11.83 7.01 27.08
N ASP A 200 11.79 8.33 26.83
CA ASP A 200 10.60 9.13 27.06
C ASP A 200 9.40 8.62 26.25
N ALA A 201 8.20 8.75 26.79
CA ALA A 201 6.97 8.29 26.16
C ALA A 201 6.72 8.94 24.80
N GLU A 202 7.15 10.19 24.61
CA GLU A 202 7.03 10.90 23.32
C GLU A 202 7.69 10.13 22.17
N HIS A 203 8.87 9.50 22.41
CA HIS A 203 9.65 8.78 21.43
C HIS A 203 9.23 7.31 21.24
N ASN A 204 8.33 6.81 22.09
CA ASN A 204 7.94 5.40 22.16
C ASN A 204 6.43 5.25 21.95
N GLU A 205 6.00 5.38 20.71
CA GLU A 205 4.58 5.23 20.35
C GLU A 205 3.94 3.96 20.88
N ALA A 206 2.71 4.08 21.37
CA ALA A 206 1.92 2.91 21.72
C ALA A 206 1.59 2.07 20.47
N TRP A 207 1.58 0.75 20.66
CA TRP A 207 1.09 -0.18 19.64
C TRP A 207 -0.30 0.24 19.13
N PRO A 208 -0.60 0.22 17.80
CA PRO A 208 0.20 -0.30 16.69
C PRO A 208 1.20 0.70 16.10
N GLY A 209 1.26 1.94 16.60
CA GLY A 209 2.05 3.04 16.07
C GLY A 209 1.44 3.70 14.82
N GLY A 210 2.04 4.81 14.40
CA GLY A 210 1.57 5.61 13.25
C GLY A 210 2.16 5.19 11.92
N ARG A 211 3.00 4.14 11.84
CA ARG A 211 3.62 3.71 10.59
C ARG A 211 2.57 3.34 9.54
N THR A 212 1.57 2.58 9.94
CA THR A 212 0.60 1.91 9.07
C THR A 212 -0.72 2.67 8.93
N ASN A 213 -1.53 2.31 7.92
CA ASN A 213 -2.85 2.90 7.69
C ASN A 213 -3.89 2.46 8.76
N HIS A 214 -5.19 2.68 8.48
CA HIS A 214 -6.29 2.25 9.35
C HIS A 214 -6.23 0.77 9.73
N TYR A 215 -6.03 -0.11 8.73
CA TYR A 215 -5.96 -1.57 8.93
C TYR A 215 -4.56 -2.07 9.30
N TRP A 216 -3.69 -1.20 9.77
CA TRP A 216 -2.32 -1.53 10.19
C TRP A 216 -1.46 -2.13 9.06
N TYR A 217 -1.75 -1.74 7.82
CA TYR A 217 -1.01 -2.18 6.64
C TYR A 217 0.05 -1.16 6.24
N ASP A 218 1.21 -1.64 5.77
CA ASP A 218 2.28 -0.79 5.27
C ASP A 218 2.00 -0.38 3.82
N LEU A 219 1.57 0.88 3.61
CA LEU A 219 1.26 1.38 2.28
C LEU A 219 2.47 1.45 1.35
N ASN A 220 3.72 1.40 1.89
CA ASN A 220 4.93 1.26 1.07
C ASN A 220 5.24 -0.19 0.69
N ARG A 221 4.27 -1.08 0.78
CA ARG A 221 4.26 -2.43 0.21
C ARG A 221 3.09 -2.63 -0.75
N ASP A 222 2.25 -1.60 -0.94
CA ASP A 222 0.96 -1.71 -1.63
C ASP A 222 0.89 -1.02 -3.00
N TRP A 223 2.00 -0.52 -3.54
CA TRP A 223 2.01 0.09 -4.87
C TRP A 223 1.74 -0.93 -6.00
N LEU A 224 2.12 -2.20 -5.82
CA LEU A 224 1.82 -3.29 -6.75
C LEU A 224 0.50 -4.01 -6.42
N PRO A 225 0.25 -4.46 -5.17
CA PRO A 225 -0.95 -5.24 -4.84
C PRO A 225 -2.25 -4.42 -4.91
N LEU A 226 -2.19 -3.13 -4.61
CA LEU A 226 -3.35 -2.22 -4.59
C LEU A 226 -4.50 -2.73 -3.70
N ALA A 227 -4.16 -3.33 -2.56
CA ALA A 227 -5.12 -3.90 -1.64
C ALA A 227 -5.97 -2.83 -0.93
N HIS A 228 -5.42 -1.62 -0.75
CA HIS A 228 -6.01 -0.53 0.03
C HIS A 228 -6.47 0.64 -0.85
N VAL A 229 -7.50 1.33 -0.38
CA VAL A 229 -8.13 2.45 -1.10
C VAL A 229 -7.16 3.61 -1.33
N GLU A 230 -6.24 3.86 -0.40
CA GLU A 230 -5.22 4.89 -0.49
C GLU A 230 -4.27 4.62 -1.68
N SER A 231 -3.80 3.40 -1.80
CA SER A 231 -2.91 2.98 -2.90
C SER A 231 -3.64 3.00 -4.24
N GLN A 232 -4.89 2.54 -4.29
CA GLN A 232 -5.71 2.57 -5.50
C GLN A 232 -5.92 4.00 -6.02
N ALA A 233 -6.28 4.94 -5.13
CA ALA A 233 -6.48 6.34 -5.49
C ALA A 233 -5.18 6.97 -6.02
N ARG A 234 -4.05 6.66 -5.39
CA ARG A 234 -2.74 7.19 -5.78
C ARG A 234 -2.27 6.64 -7.12
N ILE A 235 -2.41 5.34 -7.37
CA ILE A 235 -2.03 4.74 -8.65
C ILE A 235 -2.92 5.22 -9.79
N ASP A 236 -4.22 5.39 -9.56
CA ASP A 236 -5.11 6.01 -10.56
C ASP A 236 -4.65 7.45 -10.88
N PHE A 237 -4.22 8.23 -9.87
CA PHE A 237 -3.65 9.56 -10.06
C PHE A 237 -2.26 9.52 -10.72
N TYR A 238 -1.37 8.61 -10.31
CA TYR A 238 -0.07 8.39 -10.94
C TYR A 238 -0.22 8.16 -12.44
N HIS A 239 -1.06 7.24 -12.85
CA HIS A 239 -1.30 6.92 -14.27
C HIS A 239 -2.08 8.02 -15.04
N LYS A 240 -2.68 8.97 -14.36
CA LYS A 240 -3.21 10.17 -14.99
C LYS A 240 -2.08 11.09 -15.47
N TRP A 241 -0.93 11.05 -14.81
CA TRP A 241 0.18 11.97 -15.04
C TRP A 241 1.45 11.32 -15.57
N TYR A 242 1.76 10.09 -15.21
CA TYR A 242 3.06 9.46 -15.47
C TYR A 242 4.23 10.41 -15.15
N PRO A 243 4.49 10.75 -13.88
CA PRO A 243 5.55 11.69 -13.51
C PRO A 243 6.91 11.23 -14.02
N ASN A 244 7.80 12.16 -14.35
CA ASN A 244 9.19 11.86 -14.72
C ASN A 244 10.05 11.54 -13.50
N VAL A 245 9.72 12.16 -12.35
CA VAL A 245 10.39 11.95 -11.07
C VAL A 245 9.35 11.78 -9.97
N VAL A 246 9.57 10.81 -9.09
CA VAL A 246 8.73 10.55 -7.91
C VAL A 246 9.61 10.42 -6.69
N THR A 247 9.32 11.16 -5.63
CA THR A 247 10.03 11.02 -4.35
C THR A 247 9.24 10.19 -3.35
N ASP A 248 9.95 9.44 -2.52
CA ASP A 248 9.44 8.66 -1.41
C ASP A 248 10.24 8.99 -0.15
N PHE A 249 9.71 9.92 0.66
CA PHE A 249 10.39 10.47 1.83
C PHE A 249 10.08 9.68 3.09
N HIS A 250 11.14 9.15 3.71
CA HIS A 250 11.12 8.27 4.88
C HIS A 250 11.97 8.76 6.05
N GLU A 251 11.82 8.08 7.18
CA GLU A 251 12.70 8.23 8.33
C GLU A 251 13.14 6.87 8.88
N MET A 252 14.45 6.77 9.17
CA MET A 252 15.08 5.62 9.80
C MET A 252 15.31 5.85 11.30
N GLY A 253 16.04 4.93 11.96
CA GLY A 253 16.36 5.06 13.37
C GLY A 253 17.20 6.31 13.68
N THR A 254 17.00 6.90 14.86
CA THR A 254 17.64 8.14 15.35
C THR A 254 19.18 8.10 15.32
N ASN A 255 19.76 6.91 15.51
CA ASN A 255 21.23 6.72 15.47
C ASN A 255 21.78 6.53 14.07
N SER A 256 21.34 7.36 13.13
CA SER A 256 21.76 7.40 11.73
C SER A 256 21.97 8.84 11.29
N THR A 257 22.09 9.09 9.98
CA THR A 257 22.23 10.43 9.39
C THR A 257 21.14 10.68 8.36
N TYR A 258 21.50 10.92 7.11
CA TYR A 258 20.58 11.06 5.99
C TYR A 258 20.97 10.10 4.88
N PHE A 259 20.03 9.46 4.24
CA PHE A 259 20.25 8.62 3.08
C PHE A 259 19.49 9.19 1.87
N PHE A 260 20.13 9.09 0.71
CA PHE A 260 19.49 9.28 -0.59
C PHE A 260 20.13 8.33 -1.61
N GLU A 261 19.43 8.05 -2.68
CA GLU A 261 19.92 7.17 -3.74
C GLU A 261 21.18 7.71 -4.46
N PRO A 262 22.04 6.82 -4.98
CA PRO A 262 21.76 5.41 -5.28
C PRO A 262 21.81 4.49 -4.06
N THR A 263 21.01 3.43 -4.14
CA THR A 263 21.01 2.32 -3.20
C THR A 263 22.30 1.51 -3.28
N LYS A 264 22.38 0.38 -2.57
CA LYS A 264 23.53 -0.53 -2.63
C LYS A 264 23.83 -0.94 -4.09
N PRO A 265 25.06 -0.76 -4.60
CA PRO A 265 25.39 -1.14 -5.97
C PRO A 265 25.34 -2.67 -6.18
N PHE A 266 25.06 -3.09 -7.41
CA PHE A 266 24.97 -4.47 -7.88
C PHE A 266 23.90 -5.35 -7.20
N GLY A 267 22.76 -5.46 -7.86
CA GLY A 267 21.76 -6.46 -7.56
C GLY A 267 20.70 -6.04 -6.56
N SER A 268 20.71 -4.78 -6.13
CA SER A 268 19.66 -4.23 -5.31
C SER A 268 18.49 -3.62 -6.12
N GLU A 269 18.57 -3.73 -7.44
CA GLU A 269 17.57 -3.17 -8.35
C GLU A 269 16.65 -4.24 -8.92
N ASN A 270 15.45 -3.82 -9.33
CA ASN A 270 14.52 -4.72 -10.00
C ASN A 270 15.07 -5.14 -11.38
N PRO A 271 15.12 -6.44 -11.69
CA PRO A 271 15.77 -6.95 -12.90
C PRO A 271 15.08 -6.54 -14.21
N VAL A 272 13.87 -6.01 -14.18
CA VAL A 272 13.16 -5.54 -15.40
C VAL A 272 13.48 -4.08 -15.73
N VAL A 273 14.04 -3.32 -14.79
CA VAL A 273 14.38 -1.90 -15.00
C VAL A 273 15.71 -1.79 -15.73
N PRO A 274 15.80 -0.96 -16.79
CA PRO A 274 17.06 -0.72 -17.49
C PRO A 274 18.15 -0.14 -16.56
N ARG A 275 19.37 -0.63 -16.71
CA ARG A 275 20.53 -0.20 -15.90
C ARG A 275 20.78 1.31 -15.95
N ASP A 276 20.43 1.96 -17.05
CA ASP A 276 20.61 3.40 -17.23
C ASP A 276 19.83 4.23 -16.19
N ASN A 277 18.73 3.70 -15.67
CA ASN A 277 17.99 4.34 -14.58
C ASN A 277 18.85 4.49 -13.32
N TYR A 278 19.57 3.43 -12.93
CA TYR A 278 20.39 3.41 -11.72
C TYR A 278 21.79 3.97 -11.96
N ASP A 279 22.46 3.52 -13.02
CA ASP A 279 23.83 3.94 -13.31
C ASP A 279 23.89 5.38 -13.89
N GLY A 280 22.84 5.81 -14.61
CA GLY A 280 22.71 7.13 -15.21
C GLY A 280 21.97 8.12 -14.31
N LEU A 281 20.64 8.01 -14.25
CA LEU A 281 19.76 9.00 -13.63
C LEU A 281 19.97 9.13 -12.11
N ASN A 282 20.06 8.02 -11.37
CA ASN A 282 20.27 8.07 -9.92
C ASN A 282 21.61 8.76 -9.57
N ASN A 283 22.69 8.45 -10.28
CA ASN A 283 23.97 9.11 -10.05
C ASN A 283 23.95 10.60 -10.45
N LEU A 284 23.23 10.95 -11.51
CA LEU A 284 23.06 12.34 -11.94
C LEU A 284 22.34 13.15 -10.86
N PHE A 285 21.23 12.65 -10.33
CA PHE A 285 20.46 13.32 -9.29
C PHE A 285 21.19 13.37 -7.94
N ALA A 286 21.95 12.32 -7.60
CA ALA A 286 22.82 12.30 -6.43
C ALA A 286 23.80 13.49 -6.39
N GLY A 287 24.26 13.98 -7.56
CA GLY A 287 25.08 15.19 -7.67
C GLY A 287 24.37 16.41 -7.07
N TYR A 288 23.11 16.62 -7.39
CA TYR A 288 22.31 17.74 -6.86
C TYR A 288 22.00 17.59 -5.35
N PHE A 289 21.81 16.35 -4.87
CA PHE A 289 21.50 16.11 -3.46
C PHE A 289 22.71 16.34 -2.56
N HIS A 290 23.88 15.80 -2.91
CA HIS A 290 25.05 15.98 -2.07
C HIS A 290 25.48 17.46 -2.01
N GLU A 291 25.44 18.20 -3.13
CA GLU A 291 25.74 19.64 -3.13
C GLU A 291 24.82 20.40 -2.18
N ALA A 292 23.50 20.14 -2.25
CA ALA A 292 22.53 20.82 -1.41
C ALA A 292 22.64 20.47 0.08
N LEU A 293 22.95 19.21 0.41
CA LEU A 293 23.14 18.78 1.80
C LEU A 293 24.49 19.22 2.38
N ASP A 294 25.55 19.31 1.55
CA ASP A 294 26.85 19.88 1.93
C ASP A 294 26.71 21.36 2.31
N GLU A 295 25.91 22.14 1.58
CA GLU A 295 25.64 23.57 1.88
C GLU A 295 25.05 23.79 3.28
N ILE A 296 24.22 22.86 3.76
CA ILE A 296 23.61 22.94 5.10
C ILE A 296 24.38 22.16 6.16
N GLY A 297 25.49 21.50 5.80
CA GLY A 297 26.34 20.72 6.70
C GLY A 297 25.68 19.45 7.22
N SER A 298 24.75 18.86 6.49
CA SER A 298 24.11 17.61 6.87
C SER A 298 24.99 16.42 6.51
N LEU A 299 25.15 15.48 7.45
CA LEU A 299 25.84 14.22 7.19
C LEU A 299 24.89 13.25 6.49
N TYR A 300 25.40 12.54 5.48
CA TYR A 300 24.63 11.56 4.71
C TYR A 300 25.48 10.36 4.30
N PHE A 301 24.81 9.33 3.78
CA PHE A 301 25.44 8.19 3.14
C PHE A 301 24.58 7.71 1.95
N THR A 302 25.23 7.03 1.03
CA THR A 302 24.63 6.37 -0.15
C THR A 302 25.27 5.01 -0.34
N LYS A 303 24.75 4.16 -1.21
CA LYS A 303 25.42 2.93 -1.71
C LYS A 303 25.67 1.85 -0.66
N GLU A 304 25.13 1.95 0.55
CA GLU A 304 25.41 1.01 1.63
C GLU A 304 24.18 0.18 2.04
N GLN A 305 22.99 0.74 1.92
CA GLN A 305 21.71 0.15 2.38
C GLN A 305 20.61 0.33 1.34
N TYR A 306 19.47 -0.27 1.62
CA TYR A 306 18.24 -0.23 0.83
C TYR A 306 18.39 -0.91 -0.53
N ASP A 307 17.26 -1.18 -1.15
CA ASP A 307 17.15 -1.71 -2.50
C ASP A 307 15.93 -1.14 -3.23
N ASN A 308 15.93 -1.24 -4.54
CA ASN A 308 14.82 -0.94 -5.43
C ASN A 308 14.38 -2.22 -6.15
N SER A 309 14.32 -3.36 -5.45
CA SER A 309 13.97 -4.65 -6.04
C SER A 309 12.47 -4.91 -6.05
N TYR A 310 11.75 -4.62 -4.96
CA TYR A 310 10.33 -4.92 -4.83
C TYR A 310 9.44 -3.87 -5.52
N PRO A 311 8.62 -4.27 -6.51
CA PRO A 311 7.80 -3.33 -7.29
C PRO A 311 6.65 -2.66 -6.50
N GLY A 312 6.45 -3.04 -5.26
CA GLY A 312 5.48 -2.43 -4.36
C GLY A 312 6.00 -1.28 -3.51
N TYR A 313 7.27 -0.87 -3.67
CA TYR A 313 7.83 0.34 -3.05
C TYR A 313 7.51 1.60 -3.86
N GLY A 314 7.37 2.73 -3.16
CA GLY A 314 7.14 4.04 -3.77
C GLY A 314 8.31 4.55 -4.63
N SER A 315 9.52 4.05 -4.41
CA SER A 315 10.70 4.32 -5.25
C SER A 315 10.78 3.37 -6.46
N THR A 316 10.53 2.08 -6.29
CA THR A 316 10.69 1.08 -7.37
C THR A 316 9.54 1.09 -8.38
N TYR A 317 8.30 1.32 -7.92
CA TYR A 317 7.14 1.34 -8.83
C TYR A 317 7.27 2.37 -9.96
N PRO A 318 7.71 3.62 -9.70
CA PRO A 318 7.99 4.59 -10.76
C PRO A 318 9.05 4.12 -11.74
N ASP A 319 10.12 3.47 -11.28
CA ASP A 319 11.19 2.93 -12.13
C ASP A 319 10.67 1.91 -13.15
N ILE A 320 9.69 1.08 -12.74
CA ILE A 320 9.04 0.11 -13.62
C ILE A 320 8.07 0.79 -14.62
N HIS A 321 7.83 2.08 -14.46
CA HIS A 321 6.97 2.88 -15.33
C HIS A 321 7.71 4.03 -16.01
N GLY A 322 9.05 3.93 -16.15
CA GLY A 322 9.86 4.86 -16.92
C GLY A 322 10.10 6.23 -16.28
N ALA A 323 9.82 6.33 -14.97
CA ALA A 323 10.21 7.47 -14.17
C ALA A 323 11.53 7.22 -13.43
N LEU A 324 12.04 8.23 -12.75
CA LEU A 324 13.05 8.11 -11.71
C LEU A 324 12.35 8.10 -10.35
N GLY A 325 12.30 6.96 -9.68
CA GLY A 325 11.91 6.83 -8.30
C GLY A 325 13.06 7.16 -7.37
N LEU A 326 12.82 7.84 -6.26
CA LEU A 326 13.85 8.30 -5.34
C LEU A 326 13.43 8.08 -3.89
N VAL A 327 14.16 7.25 -3.17
CA VAL A 327 13.99 7.10 -1.72
C VAL A 327 14.94 8.01 -0.94
N PHE A 328 14.38 8.68 0.06
CA PHE A 328 15.12 9.47 1.04
C PHE A 328 14.82 8.98 2.43
N GLU A 329 15.85 8.86 3.27
CA GLU A 329 15.73 8.37 4.65
C GLU A 329 16.45 9.31 5.61
N GLN A 330 15.68 9.91 6.53
CA GLN A 330 16.19 10.81 7.55
C GLN A 330 16.32 10.10 8.89
N ALA A 331 17.42 10.32 9.62
CA ALA A 331 17.50 9.93 11.02
C ALA A 331 16.38 10.63 11.81
N SER A 332 15.42 9.87 12.34
CA SER A 332 14.21 10.40 12.95
C SER A 332 14.47 11.03 14.32
N SER A 333 13.84 12.17 14.61
CA SER A 333 13.73 12.69 15.98
C SER A 333 12.68 11.92 16.81
N ARG A 334 11.85 11.11 16.19
CA ARG A 334 10.71 10.38 16.78
C ARG A 334 9.64 11.26 17.44
N GLY A 335 10.02 12.39 17.94
CA GLY A 335 9.25 13.45 18.55
C GLY A 335 9.89 14.77 18.16
N HIS A 336 9.99 15.70 19.11
CA HIS A 336 10.51 17.04 18.85
C HIS A 336 12.03 17.16 19.02
N LEU A 337 12.64 16.35 19.88
CA LEU A 337 14.07 16.37 20.16
C LEU A 337 14.50 15.03 20.75
N GLN A 338 15.50 14.37 20.18
CA GLN A 338 15.98 13.09 20.72
C GLN A 338 17.51 13.03 20.77
N ASP A 339 18.07 12.45 21.83
CA ASP A 339 19.52 12.17 21.94
C ASP A 339 19.90 11.01 20.98
N SER A 340 21.00 11.20 20.26
CA SER A 340 21.60 10.17 19.42
C SER A 340 23.09 10.06 19.70
N ARG A 341 23.74 9.04 19.10
CA ARG A 341 25.20 8.88 19.17
C ARG A 341 25.96 10.05 18.54
N MET A 342 25.32 10.82 17.68
CA MET A 342 25.90 11.94 16.91
C MET A 342 25.46 13.30 17.46
N GLY A 343 24.82 13.33 18.61
CA GLY A 343 24.27 14.54 19.23
C GLY A 343 22.74 14.55 19.20
N LYS A 344 22.17 15.70 19.49
CA LYS A 344 20.71 15.87 19.52
C LYS A 344 20.13 16.00 18.12
N VAL A 345 19.14 15.20 17.80
CA VAL A 345 18.35 15.28 16.56
C VAL A 345 17.08 16.07 16.87
N ALA A 346 16.98 17.26 16.29
CA ALA A 346 15.82 18.14 16.47
C ALA A 346 14.85 18.02 15.27
N PHE A 347 13.56 18.02 15.50
CA PHE A 347 12.53 17.93 14.48
C PHE A 347 12.66 19.01 13.39
N ALA A 348 12.97 20.25 13.75
CA ALA A 348 13.23 21.30 12.76
C ALA A 348 14.41 20.98 11.84
N PHE A 349 15.45 20.28 12.32
CA PHE A 349 16.60 19.88 11.49
C PHE A 349 16.21 18.77 10.50
N THR A 350 15.43 17.77 10.94
CA THR A 350 14.95 16.70 10.06
C THR A 350 14.03 17.22 8.96
N ILE A 351 13.15 18.19 9.29
CA ILE A 351 12.32 18.91 8.32
C ILE A 351 13.20 19.66 7.29
N LYS A 352 14.25 20.33 7.75
CA LYS A 352 15.15 21.07 6.86
C LYS A 352 15.84 20.18 5.85
N ASN A 353 16.29 18.98 6.25
CA ASN A 353 16.93 18.02 5.35
C ASN A 353 15.97 17.58 4.24
N HIS A 354 14.73 17.21 4.57
CA HIS A 354 13.73 16.83 3.58
C HIS A 354 13.32 18.00 2.67
N LEU A 355 13.20 19.19 3.21
CA LEU A 355 12.96 20.40 2.39
C LEU A 355 14.11 20.63 1.40
N THR A 356 15.37 20.53 1.88
CA THR A 356 16.56 20.71 1.04
C THR A 356 16.58 19.71 -0.12
N SER A 357 16.29 18.43 0.16
CA SER A 357 16.19 17.39 -0.88
C SER A 357 15.00 17.60 -1.81
N SER A 358 13.86 18.09 -1.31
CA SER A 358 12.69 18.44 -2.14
C SER A 358 13.03 19.55 -3.14
N LEU A 359 13.70 20.61 -2.67
CA LEU A 359 14.12 21.73 -3.54
C LEU A 359 15.18 21.29 -4.55
N ALA A 360 16.14 20.45 -4.13
CA ALA A 360 17.16 19.88 -5.00
C ALA A 360 16.54 18.96 -6.07
N THR A 361 15.54 18.16 -5.73
CA THR A 361 14.79 17.32 -6.69
C THR A 361 14.16 18.16 -7.79
N VAL A 362 13.48 19.25 -7.44
CA VAL A 362 12.87 20.12 -8.44
C VAL A 362 13.93 20.83 -9.29
N ARG A 363 15.02 21.30 -8.67
CA ARG A 363 16.16 21.92 -9.38
C ARG A 363 16.75 20.95 -10.41
N ALA A 364 17.04 19.73 -10.01
CA ALA A 364 17.54 18.68 -10.89
C ALA A 364 16.54 18.37 -12.01
N SER A 365 15.27 18.22 -11.69
CA SER A 365 14.21 17.91 -12.67
C SER A 365 14.02 18.99 -13.73
N VAL A 366 14.32 20.26 -13.42
CA VAL A 366 14.29 21.38 -14.36
C VAL A 366 15.56 21.42 -15.20
N ALA A 367 16.73 21.24 -14.57
CA ALA A 367 18.01 21.26 -15.25
C ALA A 367 18.12 20.07 -16.25
N GLU A 368 17.67 18.90 -15.84
CA GLU A 368 17.77 17.65 -16.60
C GLU A 368 16.47 17.29 -17.35
N LYS A 369 15.58 18.28 -17.57
CA LYS A 369 14.28 18.07 -18.21
C LYS A 369 14.36 17.25 -19.49
N ALA A 370 15.27 17.60 -20.40
CA ALA A 370 15.40 16.91 -21.68
C ALA A 370 15.84 15.44 -21.50
N THR A 371 16.76 15.18 -20.57
CA THR A 371 17.23 13.84 -20.22
C THR A 371 16.07 12.98 -19.67
N LEU A 372 15.27 13.54 -18.75
CA LEU A 372 14.13 12.84 -18.14
C LEU A 372 13.02 12.50 -19.16
N LEU A 373 12.69 13.44 -20.03
CA LEU A 373 11.67 13.26 -21.07
C LEU A 373 12.12 12.21 -22.09
N ALA A 374 13.38 12.29 -22.54
CA ALA A 374 13.97 11.30 -23.44
C ALA A 374 14.07 9.91 -22.79
N HIS A 375 14.42 9.83 -21.50
CA HIS A 375 14.42 8.57 -20.76
C HIS A 375 13.04 7.91 -20.77
N MET A 376 12.00 8.66 -20.43
CA MET A 376 10.62 8.11 -20.39
C MET A 376 10.16 7.63 -21.77
N GLU A 377 10.38 8.41 -22.83
CA GLU A 377 10.02 8.01 -24.20
C GLU A 377 10.77 6.74 -24.60
N ASN A 378 12.09 6.71 -24.43
CA ASN A 378 12.92 5.54 -24.73
C ASN A 378 12.53 4.31 -23.89
N TYR A 379 12.09 4.50 -22.64
CA TYR A 379 11.67 3.42 -21.77
C TYR A 379 10.47 2.65 -22.37
N PHE A 380 9.41 3.35 -22.78
CA PHE A 380 8.22 2.72 -23.35
C PHE A 380 8.44 2.18 -24.76
N ASP A 381 9.24 2.88 -25.58
CA ASP A 381 9.62 2.41 -26.92
C ASP A 381 10.47 1.13 -26.84
N SER A 382 11.46 1.08 -25.95
CA SER A 382 12.28 -0.13 -25.75
C SER A 382 11.45 -1.27 -25.14
N ALA A 383 10.55 -1.00 -24.20
CA ALA A 383 9.65 -2.02 -23.64
C ALA A 383 8.75 -2.65 -24.70
N GLN A 384 8.18 -1.84 -25.60
CA GLN A 384 7.41 -2.32 -26.75
C GLN A 384 8.25 -3.24 -27.66
N LYS A 385 9.46 -2.79 -28.04
CA LYS A 385 10.38 -3.56 -28.88
C LYS A 385 10.83 -4.87 -28.25
N GLU A 386 11.17 -4.85 -26.95
CA GLU A 386 11.49 -6.05 -26.18
C GLU A 386 10.32 -7.03 -26.17
N GLY A 387 9.09 -6.54 -25.97
CA GLY A 387 7.87 -7.35 -25.98
C GLY A 387 7.58 -7.96 -27.38
N GLU A 388 7.81 -7.20 -28.46
CA GLU A 388 7.70 -7.68 -29.83
C GLU A 388 8.72 -8.78 -30.13
N GLN A 389 9.97 -8.61 -29.67
CA GLN A 389 11.03 -9.60 -29.83
C GLN A 389 10.74 -10.89 -29.02
N ALA A 390 10.21 -10.75 -27.81
CA ALA A 390 9.78 -11.88 -26.99
C ALA A 390 8.61 -12.63 -27.67
N GLY A 391 7.73 -11.91 -28.36
CA GLY A 391 6.52 -12.46 -29.00
C GLY A 391 5.55 -13.09 -28.01
N GLY A 392 4.42 -13.58 -28.48
CA GLY A 392 3.43 -14.26 -27.64
C GLY A 392 2.90 -13.43 -26.50
N GLY A 393 2.78 -14.04 -25.32
CA GLY A 393 2.26 -13.40 -24.11
C GLY A 393 1.85 -14.42 -23.06
N TRP A 394 0.90 -14.02 -22.20
CA TRP A 394 0.40 -14.85 -21.11
C TRP A 394 -1.09 -15.09 -21.27
N VAL A 395 -1.52 -16.35 -21.11
CA VAL A 395 -2.94 -16.72 -21.04
C VAL A 395 -3.23 -17.12 -19.60
N PHE A 396 -4.33 -16.62 -19.06
CA PHE A 396 -4.75 -16.93 -17.69
C PHE A 396 -6.28 -17.02 -17.62
N GLY A 397 -6.77 -17.63 -16.54
CA GLY A 397 -8.18 -17.66 -16.20
C GLY A 397 -8.58 -18.93 -15.48
N ASP A 398 -9.45 -18.77 -14.51
CA ASP A 398 -10.08 -19.86 -13.78
C ASP A 398 -11.46 -20.14 -14.41
N PRO A 399 -11.73 -21.36 -14.89
CA PRO A 399 -13.02 -21.69 -15.51
C PRO A 399 -14.20 -21.69 -14.52
N TYR A 400 -13.90 -21.72 -13.21
CA TYR A 400 -14.89 -21.89 -12.14
C TYR A 400 -15.09 -20.65 -11.28
N ASP A 401 -14.16 -19.68 -11.31
CA ASP A 401 -14.15 -18.54 -10.39
C ASP A 401 -14.07 -17.21 -11.15
N ASP A 402 -15.26 -16.66 -11.47
CA ASP A 402 -15.37 -15.38 -12.15
C ASP A 402 -14.91 -14.21 -11.28
N GLY A 403 -15.15 -14.28 -9.98
CA GLY A 403 -14.76 -13.24 -9.03
C GLY A 403 -13.24 -13.06 -8.98
N ARG A 404 -12.50 -14.17 -8.93
CA ARG A 404 -11.02 -14.16 -8.98
C ARG A 404 -10.51 -13.63 -10.31
N ASN A 405 -11.10 -14.09 -11.41
CA ASN A 405 -10.75 -13.59 -12.75
C ASN A 405 -10.92 -12.06 -12.83
N GLN A 406 -12.06 -11.55 -12.39
CA GLN A 406 -12.34 -10.10 -12.41
C GLN A 406 -11.40 -9.32 -11.50
N ALA A 407 -11.11 -9.81 -10.29
CA ALA A 407 -10.20 -9.17 -9.37
C ALA A 407 -8.77 -9.06 -9.95
N PHE A 408 -8.28 -10.13 -10.58
CA PHE A 408 -6.97 -10.12 -11.22
C PHE A 408 -6.94 -9.25 -12.48
N VAL A 409 -7.99 -9.27 -13.31
CA VAL A 409 -8.11 -8.38 -14.47
C VAL A 409 -8.17 -6.91 -14.04
N ASP A 410 -8.91 -6.55 -12.95
CA ASP A 410 -8.93 -5.18 -12.43
C ASP A 410 -7.53 -4.72 -12.03
N LEU A 411 -6.77 -5.59 -11.33
CA LEU A 411 -5.37 -5.30 -10.98
C LEU A 411 -4.52 -5.00 -12.23
N LEU A 412 -4.58 -5.84 -13.26
CA LEU A 412 -3.83 -5.63 -14.51
C LEU A 412 -4.22 -4.33 -15.19
N LEU A 413 -5.52 -4.03 -15.29
CA LEU A 413 -6.03 -2.81 -15.92
C LEU A 413 -5.69 -1.54 -15.12
N ARG A 414 -5.62 -1.60 -13.79
CA ARG A 414 -5.12 -0.50 -12.95
C ARG A 414 -3.67 -0.17 -13.28
N HIS A 415 -2.84 -1.18 -13.49
CA HIS A 415 -1.45 -1.04 -13.96
C HIS A 415 -1.31 -0.79 -15.46
N LYS A 416 -2.42 -0.47 -16.17
CA LYS A 416 -2.47 -0.14 -17.59
C LYS A 416 -1.98 -1.26 -18.53
N ILE A 417 -2.00 -2.50 -18.06
CA ILE A 417 -1.65 -3.66 -18.86
C ILE A 417 -2.80 -3.98 -19.84
N LYS A 418 -2.50 -4.01 -21.14
CA LYS A 418 -3.44 -4.43 -22.16
C LYS A 418 -3.85 -5.88 -21.92
N THR A 419 -5.13 -6.11 -21.70
CA THR A 419 -5.72 -7.43 -21.43
C THR A 419 -6.86 -7.68 -22.40
N ILE A 420 -6.92 -8.88 -22.97
CA ILE A 420 -7.87 -9.29 -24.01
C ILE A 420 -8.70 -10.46 -23.49
N ALA A 421 -10.02 -10.33 -23.46
CA ALA A 421 -10.92 -11.46 -23.18
C ALA A 421 -11.02 -12.37 -24.41
N LEU A 422 -10.69 -13.66 -24.24
CA LEU A 422 -10.65 -14.63 -25.33
C LEU A 422 -12.07 -15.02 -25.81
N ASN A 423 -12.26 -15.12 -27.11
CA ASN A 423 -13.52 -15.51 -27.73
C ASN A 423 -13.55 -16.98 -28.20
N GLU A 424 -12.47 -17.73 -27.99
CA GLU A 424 -12.31 -19.16 -28.29
C GLU A 424 -11.55 -19.88 -27.19
N ASP A 425 -11.76 -21.22 -27.10
CA ASP A 425 -11.02 -22.07 -26.17
C ASP A 425 -9.57 -22.20 -26.65
N ILE A 426 -8.62 -22.22 -25.72
CA ILE A 426 -7.21 -22.46 -26.02
C ILE A 426 -6.63 -23.50 -25.06
N SER A 427 -5.88 -24.47 -25.59
CA SER A 427 -5.14 -25.44 -24.80
C SER A 427 -3.64 -25.17 -24.87
N LEU A 428 -3.00 -25.02 -23.70
CA LEU A 428 -1.59 -24.76 -23.54
C LEU A 428 -1.04 -25.73 -22.47
N GLY A 429 -0.08 -26.56 -22.87
CA GLY A 429 0.39 -27.64 -21.98
C GLY A 429 -0.75 -28.60 -21.62
N ASP A 430 -0.92 -28.81 -20.33
CA ASP A 430 -1.99 -29.63 -19.75
C ASP A 430 -3.26 -28.82 -19.37
N LYS A 431 -3.26 -27.51 -19.60
CA LYS A 431 -4.37 -26.61 -19.26
C LYS A 431 -5.22 -26.26 -20.46
N THR A 432 -6.53 -26.21 -20.26
CA THR A 432 -7.49 -25.69 -21.24
C THR A 432 -8.17 -24.44 -20.67
N PHE A 433 -7.94 -23.33 -21.31
CA PHE A 433 -8.54 -22.04 -20.98
C PHE A 433 -9.81 -21.83 -21.81
N LYS A 434 -10.93 -21.63 -21.11
CA LYS A 434 -12.26 -21.56 -21.73
C LYS A 434 -12.59 -20.16 -22.22
N LYS A 435 -13.15 -20.04 -23.40
CA LYS A 435 -13.69 -18.75 -23.93
C LYS A 435 -14.58 -18.06 -22.88
N ARG A 436 -14.54 -16.74 -22.82
CA ARG A 436 -15.25 -15.89 -21.86
C ARG A 436 -14.84 -16.06 -20.38
N LYS A 437 -13.95 -17.01 -20.06
CA LYS A 437 -13.36 -17.28 -18.76
C LYS A 437 -11.83 -17.17 -18.81
N ALA A 438 -11.29 -16.92 -19.98
CA ALA A 438 -9.86 -16.83 -20.23
C ALA A 438 -9.50 -15.48 -20.84
N TYR A 439 -8.30 -15.05 -20.50
CA TYR A 439 -7.76 -13.75 -20.86
C TYR A 439 -6.35 -13.90 -21.41
N TYR A 440 -6.00 -12.99 -22.30
CA TYR A 440 -4.67 -12.94 -22.91
C TYR A 440 -4.03 -11.58 -22.67
N VAL A 441 -2.79 -11.59 -22.25
CA VAL A 441 -1.93 -10.41 -22.07
C VAL A 441 -0.79 -10.51 -23.07
N PRO A 442 -0.79 -9.72 -24.17
CA PRO A 442 0.29 -9.74 -25.15
C PRO A 442 1.57 -9.17 -24.56
N ASN A 443 2.72 -9.74 -24.92
CA ASN A 443 4.03 -9.16 -24.57
C ASN A 443 4.28 -7.85 -25.35
N ALA A 444 3.81 -7.76 -26.60
CA ALA A 444 3.96 -6.57 -27.44
C ALA A 444 3.06 -5.42 -26.95
N GLN A 445 3.51 -4.71 -25.92
CA GLN A 445 2.85 -3.53 -25.38
C GLN A 445 3.84 -2.66 -24.58
N GLY A 446 3.59 -1.36 -24.47
CA GLY A 446 4.43 -0.43 -23.72
C GLY A 446 4.61 -0.81 -22.25
N GLN A 447 3.66 -1.55 -21.66
CA GLN A 447 3.71 -2.07 -20.29
C GLN A 447 4.42 -3.44 -20.19
N TYR A 448 5.23 -3.84 -21.18
CA TYR A 448 5.86 -5.17 -21.20
C TYR A 448 6.65 -5.50 -19.93
N ARG A 449 7.39 -4.53 -19.38
CA ARG A 449 8.15 -4.73 -18.12
C ARG A 449 7.23 -4.98 -16.92
N MET A 450 6.07 -4.32 -16.91
CA MET A 450 5.05 -4.60 -15.89
C MET A 450 4.36 -5.96 -16.12
N VAL A 451 4.16 -6.38 -17.37
CA VAL A 451 3.69 -7.75 -17.69
C VAL A 451 4.66 -8.79 -17.13
N ARG A 452 5.97 -8.62 -17.33
CA ARG A 452 6.99 -9.49 -16.73
C ARG A 452 6.88 -9.53 -15.21
N THR A 453 6.73 -8.37 -14.58
CA THR A 453 6.56 -8.25 -13.12
C THR A 453 5.36 -9.05 -12.61
N MET A 454 4.24 -9.04 -13.33
CA MET A 454 3.02 -9.73 -12.91
C MET A 454 3.06 -11.26 -13.10
N PHE A 455 3.78 -11.75 -14.10
CA PHE A 455 3.69 -13.16 -14.52
C PHE A 455 4.98 -13.95 -14.40
N GLU A 456 6.16 -13.33 -14.53
CA GLU A 456 7.43 -14.05 -14.48
C GLU A 456 7.77 -14.51 -13.06
N LYS A 457 8.34 -15.72 -12.98
CA LYS A 457 8.95 -16.26 -11.75
C LYS A 457 10.42 -15.88 -11.75
N VAL A 458 10.77 -14.83 -11.03
CA VAL A 458 12.18 -14.45 -10.88
C VAL A 458 12.82 -15.37 -9.85
N THR A 459 13.81 -16.17 -10.26
CA THR A 459 14.51 -17.14 -9.41
C THR A 459 16.00 -16.88 -9.32
N THR A 460 16.52 -15.93 -10.09
CA THR A 460 17.95 -15.59 -10.15
C THR A 460 18.11 -14.08 -10.05
N PHE A 461 18.95 -13.65 -9.12
CA PHE A 461 19.27 -12.26 -8.86
C PHE A 461 20.79 -12.06 -8.93
N TYR A 462 21.23 -10.85 -9.20
CA TYR A 462 22.66 -10.50 -9.19
C TYR A 462 23.26 -10.55 -7.79
N ASP A 463 22.47 -10.19 -6.77
CA ASP A 463 22.81 -10.32 -5.36
C ASP A 463 21.73 -11.15 -4.66
N SER A 464 22.13 -11.96 -3.68
CA SER A 464 21.24 -12.76 -2.86
C SER A 464 20.80 -12.07 -1.56
N ILE A 465 21.21 -10.82 -1.37
CA ILE A 465 20.92 -10.03 -0.16
C ILE A 465 19.85 -9.00 -0.49
N PHE A 466 18.66 -9.21 0.06
CA PHE A 466 17.51 -8.34 -0.08
C PHE A 466 17.30 -7.51 1.19
N TYR A 467 16.79 -6.28 1.01
CA TYR A 467 16.40 -5.46 2.15
C TYR A 467 15.16 -6.05 2.84
N ASP A 468 14.12 -6.39 2.08
CA ASP A 468 12.85 -6.89 2.63
C ASP A 468 12.17 -7.90 1.70
N ALA A 469 11.52 -7.46 0.61
CA ALA A 469 10.72 -8.31 -0.25
C ALA A 469 11.49 -8.81 -1.48
N SER A 470 11.39 -10.12 -1.77
CA SER A 470 12.10 -10.78 -2.88
C SER A 470 11.19 -11.59 -3.81
N ALA A 471 9.86 -11.55 -3.62
CA ALA A 471 8.89 -12.27 -4.43
C ALA A 471 7.66 -11.39 -4.68
N TRP A 472 7.19 -11.33 -5.93
CA TRP A 472 6.11 -10.44 -6.33
C TRP A 472 5.24 -10.93 -7.49
N THR A 473 5.35 -12.19 -7.93
CA THR A 473 4.56 -12.71 -9.05
C THR A 473 3.07 -12.73 -8.71
N ALA A 474 2.32 -11.74 -9.21
CA ALA A 474 0.91 -11.55 -8.88
C ALA A 474 0.03 -12.73 -9.29
N ALA A 475 0.27 -13.33 -10.44
CA ALA A 475 -0.48 -14.51 -10.89
C ALA A 475 -0.39 -15.69 -9.90
N LEU A 476 0.75 -15.89 -9.25
CA LEU A 476 0.90 -16.90 -8.21
C LEU A 476 0.18 -16.53 -6.92
N ALA A 477 0.25 -15.26 -6.52
CA ALA A 477 -0.39 -14.77 -5.31
C ALA A 477 -1.93 -14.88 -5.39
N TYR A 478 -2.51 -14.65 -6.58
CA TYR A 478 -3.93 -14.89 -6.83
C TYR A 478 -4.28 -16.38 -7.02
N ASN A 479 -3.30 -17.29 -6.94
CA ASN A 479 -3.49 -18.70 -7.31
C ASN A 479 -4.19 -18.84 -8.68
N MET A 480 -3.80 -17.99 -9.63
CA MET A 480 -4.41 -17.91 -10.95
C MET A 480 -3.83 -19.00 -11.86
N PRO A 481 -4.67 -19.83 -12.48
CA PRO A 481 -4.20 -20.69 -13.56
C PRO A 481 -3.68 -19.83 -14.72
N TYR A 482 -2.41 -19.99 -15.11
CA TYR A 482 -1.82 -19.27 -16.22
C TYR A 482 -0.75 -20.10 -16.94
N GLU A 483 -0.50 -19.75 -18.19
CA GLU A 483 0.54 -20.36 -19.04
C GLU A 483 1.10 -19.34 -20.03
N GLN A 484 2.37 -19.52 -20.41
CA GLN A 484 2.99 -18.72 -21.45
C GLN A 484 2.50 -19.17 -22.83
N TYR A 485 2.07 -18.23 -23.64
CA TYR A 485 1.73 -18.43 -25.05
C TYR A 485 2.89 -17.99 -25.93
N ASN A 486 3.50 -18.94 -26.67
CA ASN A 486 4.66 -18.69 -27.52
C ASN A 486 4.28 -18.61 -29.02
N GLY A 487 3.00 -18.43 -29.32
CA GLY A 487 2.53 -18.29 -30.72
C GLY A 487 2.97 -16.98 -31.35
N ARG A 488 3.13 -16.98 -32.68
CA ARG A 488 3.54 -15.78 -33.43
C ARG A 488 2.41 -14.75 -33.63
N ASN A 489 1.17 -15.19 -33.57
CA ASN A 489 0.00 -14.33 -33.79
C ASN A 489 -0.60 -13.95 -32.44
N GLU A 490 -1.04 -12.68 -32.32
CA GLU A 490 -1.82 -12.23 -31.18
C GLU A 490 -3.16 -12.98 -31.13
N LEU A 491 -3.56 -13.46 -29.95
CA LEU A 491 -4.83 -14.15 -29.77
C LEU A 491 -5.99 -13.15 -29.89
N ARG A 492 -7.08 -13.58 -30.52
CA ARG A 492 -8.22 -12.71 -30.81
C ARG A 492 -9.20 -12.64 -29.66
N GLY A 493 -9.71 -11.43 -29.42
CA GLY A 493 -10.72 -11.18 -28.41
C GLY A 493 -11.03 -9.69 -28.24
N ALA A 494 -11.80 -9.36 -27.23
CA ALA A 494 -12.12 -7.98 -26.88
C ALA A 494 -11.05 -7.40 -25.94
N VAL A 495 -10.48 -6.24 -26.30
CA VAL A 495 -9.60 -5.48 -25.40
C VAL A 495 -10.46 -4.92 -24.29
N LEU A 496 -10.10 -5.24 -23.04
CA LEU A 496 -10.87 -4.88 -21.84
C LEU A 496 -10.53 -3.47 -21.34
N LYS A 497 -11.54 -2.84 -20.77
CA LYS A 497 -11.45 -1.63 -19.94
C LYS A 497 -12.04 -1.93 -18.55
N ARG A 498 -11.67 -1.16 -17.53
CA ARG A 498 -12.25 -1.34 -16.19
C ARG A 498 -13.77 -1.20 -16.16
N SER A 499 -14.36 -0.35 -17.01
CA SER A 499 -15.82 -0.25 -17.17
C SER A 499 -16.50 -1.56 -17.59
N ASP A 500 -15.76 -2.45 -18.24
CA ASP A 500 -16.29 -3.72 -18.77
C ASP A 500 -16.36 -4.81 -17.66
N LEU A 501 -15.77 -4.53 -16.50
CA LEU A 501 -15.77 -5.43 -15.34
C LEU A 501 -17.04 -5.30 -14.48
N GLN A 502 -17.90 -4.36 -14.76
CA GLN A 502 -19.21 -4.25 -14.12
C GLN A 502 -20.11 -5.38 -14.66
N GLY A 503 -20.08 -6.53 -13.99
CA GLY A 503 -20.87 -7.69 -14.37
C GLY A 503 -22.36 -7.40 -14.27
N GLU A 504 -23.12 -7.70 -15.33
CA GLU A 504 -24.54 -7.98 -15.20
C GLU A 504 -24.65 -9.34 -14.50
N TYR A 505 -24.97 -9.34 -13.19
CA TYR A 505 -25.27 -10.57 -12.48
C TYR A 505 -26.63 -11.07 -12.99
N ALA A 506 -26.63 -12.26 -13.57
CA ALA A 506 -27.88 -12.86 -14.02
C ALA A 506 -28.78 -13.09 -12.80
N SER A 507 -30.00 -12.57 -12.85
CA SER A 507 -31.04 -12.88 -11.86
C SER A 507 -31.20 -14.40 -11.76
N VAL A 508 -31.14 -14.92 -10.53
CA VAL A 508 -31.39 -16.34 -10.30
C VAL A 508 -32.91 -16.60 -10.26
N PRO A 509 -33.45 -17.60 -10.99
CA PRO A 509 -34.86 -17.90 -10.89
C PRO A 509 -35.23 -18.40 -9.50
N ARG A 510 -36.53 -18.31 -9.16
CA ARG A 510 -37.00 -18.80 -7.87
C ARG A 510 -36.84 -20.31 -7.76
N ALA A 511 -36.14 -20.73 -6.70
CA ALA A 511 -36.04 -22.14 -6.38
C ALA A 511 -37.30 -22.65 -5.69
N GLU A 512 -37.72 -23.84 -6.05
CA GLU A 512 -38.80 -24.53 -5.34
C GLU A 512 -38.31 -25.29 -4.11
N TYR A 513 -37.03 -25.78 -4.15
CA TYR A 513 -36.46 -26.61 -3.10
C TYR A 513 -35.29 -25.95 -2.37
N ALA A 514 -34.22 -25.55 -3.11
CA ALA A 514 -33.05 -24.92 -2.52
C ALA A 514 -32.28 -24.04 -3.53
N TYR A 515 -31.40 -23.19 -3.00
CA TYR A 515 -30.36 -22.50 -3.77
C TYR A 515 -29.00 -23.12 -3.42
N LEU A 516 -28.10 -23.20 -4.43
CA LEU A 516 -26.74 -23.69 -4.29
C LEU A 516 -25.75 -22.59 -4.71
N ILE A 517 -24.67 -22.40 -3.94
CA ILE A 517 -23.55 -21.50 -4.27
C ILE A 517 -22.28 -22.30 -4.13
N GLU A 518 -21.40 -22.25 -5.15
CA GLU A 518 -20.12 -22.97 -5.13
C GLU A 518 -19.14 -22.30 -4.16
N TRP A 519 -18.47 -23.10 -3.33
CA TRP A 519 -17.53 -22.59 -2.33
C TRP A 519 -16.16 -22.20 -2.92
N ASN A 520 -15.81 -22.70 -4.10
CA ASN A 520 -14.57 -22.38 -4.81
C ASN A 520 -14.54 -20.97 -5.40
N GLU A 521 -15.66 -20.24 -5.41
CA GLU A 521 -15.69 -18.86 -5.84
C GLU A 521 -15.02 -17.91 -4.81
N TYR A 522 -14.17 -17.01 -5.27
CA TYR A 522 -13.34 -16.11 -4.45
C TYR A 522 -14.13 -15.31 -3.42
N TYR A 523 -15.34 -14.89 -3.78
CA TYR A 523 -16.22 -14.12 -2.91
C TYR A 523 -17.34 -14.93 -2.25
N ALA A 524 -17.34 -16.25 -2.35
CA ALA A 524 -18.35 -17.10 -1.66
C ALA A 524 -18.41 -16.85 -0.14
N PRO A 525 -17.28 -16.59 0.59
CA PRO A 525 -17.34 -16.23 2.00
C PRO A 525 -18.13 -14.95 2.29
N LYS A 526 -18.11 -13.96 1.39
CA LYS A 526 -18.90 -12.73 1.52
C LYS A 526 -20.38 -12.98 1.37
N ALA A 527 -20.78 -13.81 0.38
CA ALA A 527 -22.16 -14.24 0.21
C ALA A 527 -22.66 -15.01 1.44
N LEU A 528 -21.86 -15.97 1.92
CA LEU A 528 -22.18 -16.75 3.11
C LEU A 528 -22.41 -15.86 4.33
N ASN A 529 -21.48 -14.94 4.63
CA ASN A 529 -21.63 -14.05 5.77
C ASN A 529 -22.91 -13.21 5.67
N TYR A 530 -23.19 -12.64 4.48
CA TYR A 530 -24.42 -11.89 4.25
C TYR A 530 -25.68 -12.72 4.53
N LEU A 531 -25.76 -13.97 4.03
CA LEU A 531 -26.90 -14.84 4.23
C LEU A 531 -27.08 -15.23 5.72
N LEU A 532 -25.99 -15.50 6.43
CA LEU A 532 -26.01 -15.77 7.87
C LEU A 532 -26.43 -14.53 8.68
N ASP A 533 -26.07 -13.32 8.25
CA ASP A 533 -26.51 -12.05 8.88
C ASP A 533 -28.01 -11.81 8.71
N LYS A 534 -28.58 -12.29 7.60
CA LYS A 534 -30.04 -12.29 7.40
C LYS A 534 -30.78 -13.40 8.17
N GLY A 535 -30.03 -14.20 8.96
CA GLY A 535 -30.61 -15.29 9.76
C GLY A 535 -30.98 -16.52 8.94
N LEU A 536 -30.44 -16.67 7.72
CA LEU A 536 -30.76 -17.85 6.93
C LEU A 536 -30.02 -19.08 7.44
N TYR A 537 -30.72 -20.20 7.40
CA TYR A 537 -30.13 -21.52 7.62
C TYR A 537 -29.38 -21.96 6.35
N VAL A 538 -28.10 -22.16 6.48
CA VAL A 538 -27.19 -22.54 5.40
C VAL A 538 -26.45 -23.83 5.78
N ASN A 539 -26.39 -24.77 4.86
CA ASN A 539 -25.60 -26.01 4.99
C ASN A 539 -24.43 -25.99 4.04
N SER A 540 -23.37 -26.72 4.39
CA SER A 540 -22.20 -26.98 3.55
C SER A 540 -22.10 -28.45 3.18
N ALA A 541 -21.80 -28.75 1.92
CA ALA A 541 -21.61 -30.12 1.41
C ALA A 541 -20.22 -30.67 1.80
N PHE A 542 -20.17 -31.84 2.43
CA PHE A 542 -18.95 -32.58 2.76
C PHE A 542 -18.66 -33.73 1.81
N LYS A 543 -19.44 -33.86 0.74
CA LYS A 543 -19.20 -34.79 -0.37
C LYS A 543 -19.67 -34.15 -1.68
N PRO A 544 -19.02 -34.48 -2.81
CA PRO A 544 -19.47 -34.00 -4.10
C PRO A 544 -20.79 -34.69 -4.54
N PHE A 545 -21.55 -33.98 -5.38
CA PHE A 545 -22.80 -34.47 -5.94
C PHE A 545 -23.08 -33.80 -7.30
N SER A 546 -23.99 -34.38 -8.09
CA SER A 546 -24.52 -33.69 -9.26
C SER A 546 -26.04 -33.65 -9.19
N ILE A 547 -26.62 -32.54 -9.58
CA ILE A 547 -28.06 -32.30 -9.47
C ILE A 547 -28.58 -31.45 -10.65
N GLU A 548 -29.84 -31.65 -11.01
CA GLU A 548 -30.53 -30.81 -11.98
C GLU A 548 -30.77 -29.42 -11.42
N THR A 549 -30.25 -28.42 -12.10
CA THR A 549 -30.46 -26.99 -11.79
C THR A 549 -31.28 -26.33 -12.89
N HIS A 550 -31.62 -25.06 -12.71
CA HIS A 550 -32.29 -24.27 -13.78
C HIS A 550 -31.44 -24.13 -15.04
N GLU A 551 -30.13 -24.44 -14.99
CA GLU A 551 -29.22 -24.46 -16.14
C GLU A 551 -28.90 -25.86 -16.66
N GLY A 552 -29.59 -26.90 -16.14
CA GLY A 552 -29.32 -28.30 -16.43
C GLY A 552 -28.54 -29.01 -15.32
N VAL A 553 -28.16 -30.26 -15.60
CA VAL A 553 -27.37 -31.08 -14.61
C VAL A 553 -26.00 -30.47 -14.42
N ARG A 554 -25.64 -30.23 -13.17
CA ARG A 554 -24.35 -29.64 -12.78
C ARG A 554 -23.70 -30.43 -11.65
N GLU A 555 -22.37 -30.52 -11.69
CA GLU A 555 -21.55 -31.09 -10.62
C GLU A 555 -21.18 -30.02 -9.59
N PHE A 556 -21.26 -30.39 -8.31
CA PHE A 556 -20.91 -29.55 -7.17
C PHE A 556 -19.88 -30.22 -6.29
N GLY A 557 -18.89 -29.47 -5.85
CA GLY A 557 -17.78 -29.95 -5.03
C GLY A 557 -18.02 -29.83 -3.51
N TYR A 558 -16.96 -30.14 -2.77
CA TYR A 558 -16.90 -29.90 -1.32
C TYR A 558 -17.13 -28.43 -0.99
N GLY A 559 -17.77 -28.15 0.14
CA GLY A 559 -18.01 -26.78 0.62
C GLY A 559 -19.21 -26.09 -0.03
N THR A 560 -19.81 -26.65 -1.09
CA THR A 560 -20.99 -26.05 -1.74
C THR A 560 -22.05 -25.69 -0.71
N LEU A 561 -22.44 -24.39 -0.70
CA LEU A 561 -23.46 -23.88 0.19
C LEU A 561 -24.85 -24.29 -0.34
N MET A 562 -25.68 -24.82 0.54
CA MET A 562 -27.06 -25.17 0.25
C MET A 562 -27.98 -24.39 1.18
N ILE A 563 -28.86 -23.59 0.57
CA ILE A 563 -29.83 -22.75 1.26
C ILE A 563 -31.22 -23.31 0.94
N PRO A 564 -31.83 -24.12 1.83
CA PRO A 564 -33.16 -24.68 1.60
C PRO A 564 -34.22 -23.58 1.62
N VAL A 565 -35.23 -23.66 0.74
CA VAL A 565 -36.33 -22.70 0.74
C VAL A 565 -37.29 -22.96 1.91
N ALA A 566 -37.53 -24.23 2.21
CA ALA A 566 -38.27 -24.65 3.40
C ALA A 566 -37.39 -24.61 4.66
N ARG A 567 -37.97 -24.57 5.85
CA ARG A 567 -37.27 -24.55 7.14
C ARG A 567 -36.51 -23.27 7.44
N GLN A 568 -36.78 -22.17 6.73
CA GLN A 568 -36.29 -20.84 7.05
C GLN A 568 -37.32 -20.14 7.96
N GLU A 569 -36.87 -19.23 8.82
CA GLU A 569 -37.75 -18.29 9.51
C GLU A 569 -38.33 -17.27 8.52
N ALA A 570 -37.53 -16.88 7.51
CA ALA A 570 -37.97 -16.04 6.42
C ALA A 570 -38.89 -16.80 5.45
N ASN A 571 -39.91 -16.14 4.91
CA ASN A 571 -40.74 -16.73 3.86
C ASN A 571 -39.95 -16.86 2.53
N SER A 572 -40.45 -17.68 1.60
CA SER A 572 -39.76 -17.97 0.32
C SER A 572 -39.50 -16.74 -0.53
N ASN A 573 -40.26 -15.66 -0.42
CA ASN A 573 -40.01 -14.41 -1.15
C ASN A 573 -38.83 -13.67 -0.58
N LEU A 574 -38.69 -13.62 0.75
CA LEU A 574 -37.55 -13.02 1.42
C LEU A 574 -36.26 -13.84 1.22
N VAL A 575 -36.36 -15.16 1.27
CA VAL A 575 -35.22 -16.04 0.96
C VAL A 575 -34.70 -15.74 -0.44
N HIS A 576 -35.55 -15.66 -1.43
CA HIS A 576 -35.18 -15.34 -2.81
C HIS A 576 -34.53 -13.96 -2.90
N ALA A 577 -35.13 -12.93 -2.31
CA ALA A 577 -34.57 -11.58 -2.31
C ALA A 577 -33.18 -11.53 -1.67
N TYR A 578 -32.96 -12.23 -0.55
CA TYR A 578 -31.66 -12.30 0.11
C TYR A 578 -30.61 -13.05 -0.73
N ILE A 579 -31.03 -14.06 -1.52
CA ILE A 579 -30.11 -14.72 -2.47
C ILE A 579 -29.73 -13.76 -3.59
N GLU A 580 -30.67 -13.03 -4.19
CA GLU A 580 -30.37 -12.03 -5.21
C GLU A 580 -29.41 -10.94 -4.68
N GLU A 581 -29.69 -10.39 -3.50
CA GLU A 581 -28.79 -9.43 -2.85
C GLU A 581 -27.40 -10.03 -2.56
N ALA A 582 -27.31 -11.29 -2.09
CA ALA A 582 -26.04 -11.96 -1.82
C ALA A 582 -25.21 -12.14 -3.10
N THR A 583 -25.86 -12.55 -4.19
CA THR A 583 -25.18 -12.72 -5.49
C THR A 583 -24.69 -11.39 -6.05
N GLU A 584 -25.47 -10.31 -5.91
CA GLU A 584 -25.08 -8.96 -6.32
C GLU A 584 -23.92 -8.42 -5.49
N ILE A 585 -24.03 -8.46 -4.14
CA ILE A 585 -23.01 -7.93 -3.21
C ILE A 585 -21.67 -8.66 -3.33
N ALA A 586 -21.72 -9.98 -3.50
CA ALA A 586 -20.51 -10.81 -3.57
C ALA A 586 -20.03 -11.08 -4.99
N GLY A 587 -20.85 -10.85 -6.00
CA GLY A 587 -20.47 -11.18 -7.37
C GLY A 587 -20.32 -12.68 -7.62
N VAL A 588 -21.10 -13.50 -6.91
CA VAL A 588 -21.09 -14.97 -7.03
C VAL A 588 -22.35 -15.48 -7.71
N LYS A 589 -22.30 -16.69 -8.24
CA LYS A 589 -23.43 -17.31 -8.91
C LYS A 589 -24.22 -18.21 -7.97
N ALA A 590 -25.55 -18.12 -8.01
CA ALA A 590 -26.44 -19.04 -7.33
C ALA A 590 -27.23 -19.89 -8.33
N TYR A 591 -27.48 -21.14 -7.95
CA TYR A 591 -28.20 -22.11 -8.77
C TYR A 591 -29.50 -22.53 -8.08
N ALA A 592 -30.64 -22.33 -8.74
CA ALA A 592 -31.91 -22.75 -8.24
C ALA A 592 -32.19 -24.23 -8.57
N VAL A 593 -32.66 -24.99 -7.60
CA VAL A 593 -33.06 -26.40 -7.76
C VAL A 593 -34.51 -26.63 -7.31
N SER A 594 -35.20 -27.48 -8.02
CA SER A 594 -36.60 -27.82 -7.73
C SER A 594 -36.81 -29.13 -6.98
N SER A 595 -35.70 -29.88 -6.80
CA SER A 595 -35.70 -31.18 -6.13
C SER A 595 -34.48 -31.36 -5.26
N GLY A 596 -34.58 -32.13 -4.18
CA GLY A 596 -33.42 -32.56 -3.38
C GLY A 596 -32.80 -33.87 -3.87
N TYR A 597 -33.28 -34.46 -4.95
CA TYR A 597 -32.82 -35.73 -5.49
C TYR A 597 -31.68 -35.48 -6.48
N SER A 598 -30.52 -36.04 -6.18
CA SER A 598 -29.28 -35.88 -6.97
C SER A 598 -29.23 -36.88 -8.13
N ALA A 599 -28.64 -36.47 -9.26
CA ALA A 599 -28.35 -37.38 -10.37
C ALA A 599 -27.22 -38.34 -10.01
N SER A 600 -26.27 -37.92 -9.17
CA SER A 600 -25.22 -38.74 -8.57
C SER A 600 -24.69 -38.13 -7.28
N GLY A 601 -24.06 -38.94 -6.45
CA GLY A 601 -23.50 -38.48 -5.17
C GLY A 601 -24.53 -38.45 -4.04
N ILE A 602 -24.52 -37.39 -3.23
CA ILE A 602 -25.40 -37.23 -2.07
C ILE A 602 -26.65 -36.38 -2.40
N ASP A 603 -27.80 -36.78 -1.91
CA ASP A 603 -29.01 -35.96 -1.95
C ASP A 603 -28.95 -34.79 -0.98
N LEU A 604 -29.68 -33.69 -1.24
CA LEU A 604 -29.61 -32.45 -0.43
C LEU A 604 -30.11 -32.65 1.02
N GLY A 605 -30.78 -33.74 1.33
CA GLY A 605 -31.19 -34.14 2.68
C GLY A 605 -30.17 -35.07 3.38
N SER A 606 -29.01 -35.35 2.77
CA SER A 606 -28.02 -36.23 3.33
C SER A 606 -27.39 -35.68 4.62
N GLY A 607 -27.05 -36.57 5.57
CA GLY A 607 -26.22 -36.22 6.74
C GLY A 607 -24.79 -35.79 6.43
N SER A 608 -24.40 -35.77 5.13
CA SER A 608 -23.15 -35.14 4.67
C SER A 608 -23.31 -33.66 4.30
N PHE A 609 -24.45 -33.07 4.56
CA PHE A 609 -24.65 -31.63 4.62
C PHE A 609 -24.69 -31.18 6.08
N GLU A 610 -23.76 -30.34 6.49
CA GLU A 610 -23.68 -29.82 7.84
C GLU A 610 -24.06 -28.35 7.91
N THR A 611 -24.77 -27.98 8.98
CA THR A 611 -25.20 -26.60 9.19
C THR A 611 -24.04 -25.69 9.57
N ILE A 612 -23.92 -24.59 8.88
CA ILE A 612 -22.90 -23.59 9.17
C ILE A 612 -23.41 -22.66 10.28
N GLN A 613 -22.59 -22.51 11.31
CA GLN A 613 -22.78 -21.50 12.33
C GLN A 613 -22.05 -20.21 11.95
N LYS A 614 -22.66 -19.05 12.22
CA LYS A 614 -22.01 -17.77 11.98
C LYS A 614 -20.77 -17.66 12.88
N PRO A 615 -19.58 -17.37 12.32
CA PRO A 615 -18.39 -17.12 13.11
C PRO A 615 -18.55 -15.88 14.00
N GLN A 616 -18.26 -16.04 15.29
CA GLN A 616 -18.14 -14.97 16.27
C GLN A 616 -16.66 -14.85 16.63
N VAL A 617 -15.97 -13.96 15.92
CA VAL A 617 -14.50 -13.94 15.91
C VAL A 617 -13.95 -13.01 16.97
N LEU A 618 -13.03 -13.54 17.77
CA LEU A 618 -12.20 -12.83 18.73
C LEU A 618 -10.75 -12.87 18.27
N MET A 619 -10.03 -11.75 18.30
CA MET A 619 -8.58 -11.69 18.06
C MET A 619 -7.88 -11.00 19.21
N LEU A 620 -6.80 -11.60 19.73
CA LEU A 620 -5.95 -10.95 20.71
C LEU A 620 -4.90 -10.08 20.03
N ILE A 621 -4.83 -8.82 20.47
CA ILE A 621 -3.95 -7.78 19.95
C ILE A 621 -3.14 -7.09 21.07
N GLY A 622 -2.17 -6.29 20.71
CA GLY A 622 -1.46 -5.40 21.63
C GLY A 622 0.05 -5.54 21.60
N PRO A 623 0.79 -4.87 22.49
CA PRO A 623 2.24 -4.89 22.52
C PRO A 623 2.82 -6.30 22.49
N GLY A 624 3.76 -6.54 21.56
CA GLY A 624 4.38 -7.85 21.36
C GLY A 624 3.59 -8.78 20.43
N THR A 625 2.44 -8.37 19.86
CA THR A 625 1.82 -9.05 18.70
C THR A 625 2.13 -8.31 17.41
N SER A 626 2.16 -9.03 16.29
CA SER A 626 2.33 -8.43 14.96
C SER A 626 1.10 -7.58 14.60
N SER A 627 1.29 -6.27 14.48
CA SER A 627 0.22 -5.39 14.01
C SER A 627 -0.12 -5.64 12.53
N TYR A 628 0.87 -5.98 11.71
CA TYR A 628 0.67 -6.31 10.29
C TYR A 628 -0.25 -7.52 10.12
N GLU A 629 0.08 -8.66 10.74
CA GLU A 629 -0.76 -9.86 10.64
C GLU A 629 -2.17 -9.63 11.23
N ALA A 630 -2.26 -8.88 12.34
CA ALA A 630 -3.54 -8.54 12.93
C ALA A 630 -4.37 -7.65 11.98
N GLY A 631 -3.71 -6.72 11.31
CA GLY A 631 -4.31 -5.85 10.30
C GLY A 631 -4.78 -6.61 9.06
N GLU A 632 -3.98 -7.56 8.57
CA GLU A 632 -4.32 -8.44 7.44
C GLU A 632 -5.59 -9.27 7.73
N VAL A 633 -5.64 -9.91 8.91
CA VAL A 633 -6.82 -10.66 9.34
C VAL A 633 -8.03 -9.73 9.49
N TRP A 634 -7.84 -8.57 10.09
CA TRP A 634 -8.91 -7.60 10.26
C TRP A 634 -9.43 -7.09 8.92
N HIS A 635 -8.55 -6.66 8.02
CA HIS A 635 -8.92 -6.17 6.69
C HIS A 635 -9.65 -7.24 5.86
N LEU A 636 -9.16 -8.49 5.88
CA LEU A 636 -9.80 -9.59 5.18
C LEU A 636 -11.23 -9.82 5.68
N LEU A 637 -11.39 -9.98 6.99
CA LEU A 637 -12.70 -10.32 7.55
C LEU A 637 -13.68 -9.15 7.48
N ASP A 638 -13.24 -7.95 7.82
CA ASP A 638 -14.06 -6.73 7.87
C ASP A 638 -14.39 -6.22 6.46
N SER A 639 -13.35 -5.88 5.67
CA SER A 639 -13.50 -5.21 4.38
C SER A 639 -13.89 -6.15 3.24
N LYS A 640 -13.32 -7.37 3.17
CA LYS A 640 -13.55 -8.28 2.04
C LYS A 640 -14.71 -9.24 2.27
N VAL A 641 -14.87 -9.76 3.49
CA VAL A 641 -15.92 -10.72 3.83
C VAL A 641 -17.17 -10.02 4.43
N GLY A 642 -16.98 -8.86 5.09
CA GLY A 642 -18.03 -8.19 5.83
C GLY A 642 -18.34 -8.84 7.19
N LEU A 643 -17.40 -9.63 7.72
CA LEU A 643 -17.53 -10.34 9.00
C LEU A 643 -16.91 -9.50 10.12
N PRO A 644 -17.69 -9.04 11.12
CA PRO A 644 -17.16 -8.26 12.23
C PRO A 644 -16.21 -9.09 13.10
N ILE A 645 -15.12 -8.46 13.53
CA ILE A 645 -14.11 -9.08 14.39
C ILE A 645 -13.92 -8.26 15.67
N THR A 646 -13.97 -8.92 16.82
CA THR A 646 -13.70 -8.30 18.12
C THR A 646 -12.21 -8.35 18.42
N LYS A 647 -11.58 -7.18 18.51
CA LYS A 647 -10.16 -7.00 18.83
C LYS A 647 -10.02 -6.73 20.31
N VAL A 648 -9.36 -7.61 21.08
CA VAL A 648 -9.17 -7.48 22.52
C VAL A 648 -7.68 -7.40 22.84
N TRP A 649 -7.31 -6.38 23.62
CA TRP A 649 -5.95 -6.26 24.15
C TRP A 649 -5.64 -7.50 25.00
N LYS A 650 -4.51 -8.17 24.74
CA LYS A 650 -4.12 -9.39 25.47
C LYS A 650 -4.06 -9.21 26.99
N ASP A 651 -3.80 -7.98 27.48
CA ASP A 651 -3.81 -7.67 28.90
C ASP A 651 -5.24 -7.61 29.49
N ASN A 652 -6.25 -7.52 28.65
CA ASN A 652 -7.67 -7.53 29.02
C ASN A 652 -8.35 -8.90 28.84
N VAL A 653 -7.59 -9.96 28.55
CA VAL A 653 -8.13 -11.30 28.29
C VAL A 653 -9.01 -11.83 29.43
N GLY A 654 -8.74 -11.43 30.67
CA GLY A 654 -9.53 -11.78 31.85
C GLY A 654 -10.97 -11.20 31.86
N ARG A 655 -11.28 -10.25 30.97
CA ARG A 655 -12.61 -9.63 30.85
C ARG A 655 -13.47 -10.27 29.76
N ILE A 656 -12.95 -11.26 29.03
CA ILE A 656 -13.66 -11.89 27.92
C ILE A 656 -14.78 -12.80 28.46
N ASP A 657 -15.97 -12.56 27.98
CA ASP A 657 -17.07 -13.55 28.06
C ASP A 657 -16.93 -14.53 26.89
N TRP A 658 -16.28 -15.66 27.15
CA TRP A 658 -15.98 -16.68 26.16
C TRP A 658 -17.22 -17.32 25.51
N SER A 659 -18.39 -17.22 26.15
CA SER A 659 -19.63 -17.75 25.61
C SER A 659 -20.15 -16.99 24.37
N GLN A 660 -19.66 -15.77 24.16
CA GLN A 660 -20.03 -14.92 23.02
C GLN A 660 -19.21 -15.22 21.76
N TYR A 661 -18.17 -16.03 21.87
CA TYR A 661 -17.26 -16.32 20.76
C TYR A 661 -17.15 -17.81 20.48
N ASN A 662 -17.05 -18.16 19.20
CA ASN A 662 -16.79 -19.52 18.77
C ASN A 662 -15.46 -19.65 17.99
N THR A 663 -14.77 -18.52 17.73
CA THR A 663 -13.50 -18.50 16.99
C THR A 663 -12.53 -17.53 17.66
N LEU A 664 -11.32 -18.02 17.99
CA LEU A 664 -10.20 -17.23 18.51
C LEU A 664 -9.06 -17.22 17.50
N VAL A 665 -8.61 -16.02 17.13
CA VAL A 665 -7.44 -15.82 16.25
C VAL A 665 -6.26 -15.30 17.08
N LEU A 666 -5.13 -15.95 16.96
CA LEU A 666 -3.85 -15.54 17.51
C LEU A 666 -2.84 -15.33 16.36
N VAL A 667 -2.44 -14.08 16.16
CA VAL A 667 -1.40 -13.71 15.19
C VAL A 667 -0.01 -13.92 15.77
N SER A 668 1.05 -13.81 14.96
CA SER A 668 2.43 -13.86 15.47
C SER A 668 2.63 -12.91 16.65
N GLY A 669 3.25 -13.40 17.72
CA GLY A 669 3.49 -12.57 18.90
C GLY A 669 4.03 -13.31 20.09
N ASN A 670 4.31 -12.53 21.15
CA ASN A 670 4.68 -13.03 22.45
C ASN A 670 3.44 -13.10 23.35
N TYR A 671 3.01 -14.32 23.66
CA TYR A 671 1.87 -14.64 24.53
C TYR A 671 2.30 -15.17 25.90
N SER A 672 3.58 -15.06 26.28
CA SER A 672 4.11 -15.57 27.55
C SER A 672 3.47 -14.86 28.76
N SER A 673 2.91 -13.66 28.57
CA SER A 673 2.16 -12.93 29.61
C SER A 673 0.77 -13.51 29.90
N LEU A 674 0.26 -14.37 29.02
CA LEU A 674 -0.99 -15.11 29.29
C LEU A 674 -0.72 -16.17 30.34
N GLY A 675 -1.11 -15.93 31.57
CA GLY A 675 -0.91 -16.86 32.68
C GLY A 675 -1.61 -18.20 32.48
N GLU A 676 -1.20 -19.18 33.28
CA GLU A 676 -1.69 -20.58 33.21
C GLU A 676 -3.23 -20.67 33.26
N ASN A 677 -3.88 -19.83 34.05
CA ASN A 677 -5.34 -19.79 34.13
C ASN A 677 -5.98 -19.44 32.79
N THR A 678 -5.44 -18.49 32.05
CA THR A 678 -5.92 -18.14 30.70
C THR A 678 -5.71 -19.28 29.72
N ILE A 679 -4.53 -19.91 29.75
CA ILE A 679 -4.22 -21.05 28.89
C ILE A 679 -5.20 -22.21 29.16
N ASN A 680 -5.46 -22.52 30.44
CA ASN A 680 -6.41 -23.55 30.84
C ASN A 680 -7.85 -23.19 30.41
N ARG A 681 -8.22 -21.91 30.50
CA ARG A 681 -9.53 -21.44 30.00
C ARG A 681 -9.67 -21.63 28.49
N ILE A 682 -8.65 -21.28 27.71
CA ILE A 682 -8.64 -21.51 26.25
C ILE A 682 -8.74 -23.01 25.95
N LYS A 683 -7.98 -23.86 26.67
CA LYS A 683 -8.06 -25.33 26.51
C LYS A 683 -9.49 -25.86 26.76
N GLN A 684 -10.12 -25.37 27.79
CA GLN A 684 -11.49 -25.77 28.13
C GLN A 684 -12.48 -25.29 27.04
N TRP A 685 -12.39 -24.04 26.62
CA TRP A 685 -13.24 -23.46 25.58
C TRP A 685 -13.10 -24.21 24.24
N VAL A 686 -11.87 -24.60 23.86
CA VAL A 686 -11.65 -25.44 22.65
C VAL A 686 -12.32 -26.83 22.82
N ARG A 687 -12.23 -27.45 24.02
CA ARG A 687 -12.92 -28.73 24.28
C ARG A 687 -14.44 -28.62 24.24
N GLU A 688 -14.97 -27.43 24.53
CA GLU A 688 -16.40 -27.12 24.47
C GLU A 688 -16.89 -26.79 23.03
N GLY A 689 -15.99 -26.86 22.03
CA GLY A 689 -16.32 -26.67 20.61
C GLY A 689 -15.78 -25.36 20.00
N GLY A 690 -15.01 -24.57 20.74
CA GLY A 690 -14.37 -23.36 20.22
C GLY A 690 -13.27 -23.67 19.18
N THR A 691 -13.18 -22.84 18.15
CA THR A 691 -12.17 -22.94 17.09
C THR A 691 -10.98 -22.01 17.39
N LEU A 692 -9.79 -22.59 17.52
CA LEU A 692 -8.54 -21.83 17.69
C LEU A 692 -7.76 -21.77 16.37
N ILE A 693 -7.53 -20.56 15.86
CA ILE A 693 -6.69 -20.30 14.69
C ILE A 693 -5.41 -19.61 15.15
N THR A 694 -4.27 -20.19 14.81
CA THR A 694 -2.95 -19.63 15.16
C THR A 694 -2.12 -19.42 13.91
N LEU A 695 -1.46 -18.25 13.80
CA LEU A 695 -0.63 -17.89 12.67
C LEU A 695 0.85 -17.90 13.07
N ARG A 696 1.70 -18.48 12.23
CA ARG A 696 3.17 -18.43 12.32
C ARG A 696 3.70 -18.69 13.74
N SER A 697 4.31 -17.68 14.41
CA SER A 697 4.92 -17.88 15.73
C SER A 697 3.91 -18.17 16.85
N ALA A 698 2.64 -17.75 16.70
CA ALA A 698 1.59 -18.13 17.63
C ALA A 698 1.34 -19.65 17.66
N THR A 699 1.54 -20.34 16.53
CA THR A 699 1.44 -21.81 16.46
C THR A 699 2.52 -22.48 17.32
N SER A 700 3.75 -21.94 17.28
CA SER A 700 4.84 -22.44 18.14
C SER A 700 4.50 -22.28 19.63
N TRP A 701 3.93 -21.11 20.00
CA TRP A 701 3.49 -20.89 21.37
C TRP A 701 2.32 -21.81 21.77
N ALA A 702 1.37 -22.05 20.88
CA ALA A 702 0.23 -22.93 21.15
C ALA A 702 0.67 -24.38 21.40
N VAL A 703 1.66 -24.86 20.65
CA VAL A 703 2.27 -26.18 20.87
C VAL A 703 3.03 -26.21 22.21
N ALA A 704 3.88 -25.21 22.47
CA ALA A 704 4.66 -25.13 23.72
C ALA A 704 3.77 -25.03 24.98
N SER A 705 2.61 -24.38 24.87
CA SER A 705 1.62 -24.24 25.94
C SER A 705 0.70 -25.46 26.09
N GLY A 706 0.85 -26.48 25.24
CA GLY A 706 0.03 -27.69 25.22
C GLY A 706 -1.44 -27.44 24.85
N LEU A 707 -1.71 -26.37 24.07
CA LEU A 707 -3.02 -26.11 23.45
C LEU A 707 -3.24 -27.06 22.26
N VAL A 708 -2.16 -27.43 21.59
CA VAL A 708 -2.16 -28.32 20.43
C VAL A 708 -1.10 -29.40 20.63
N ASN A 709 -1.45 -30.65 20.36
CA ASN A 709 -0.49 -31.75 20.26
C ASN A 709 0.15 -31.71 18.86
N GLY A 710 1.35 -31.19 18.78
CA GLY A 710 2.07 -31.08 17.52
C GLY A 710 3.58 -31.17 17.71
N LYS A 711 4.27 -31.55 16.66
CA LYS A 711 5.73 -31.47 16.56
C LYS A 711 6.08 -30.73 15.29
N PHE A 712 7.03 -29.81 15.39
CA PHE A 712 7.59 -29.20 14.19
C PHE A 712 8.58 -30.17 13.53
N ALA A 713 8.59 -30.20 12.20
CA ALA A 713 9.66 -30.87 11.48
C ALA A 713 10.99 -30.20 11.83
N GLU A 714 12.02 -30.97 12.05
CA GLU A 714 13.36 -30.40 12.20
C GLU A 714 13.72 -29.71 10.88
N GLY A 715 13.99 -28.43 10.95
CA GLY A 715 14.52 -27.68 9.81
C GLY A 715 15.89 -28.23 9.38
N PRO A 716 16.33 -28.00 8.15
CA PRO A 716 17.67 -28.35 7.72
C PRO A 716 18.67 -27.73 8.70
N LYS A 717 19.55 -28.57 9.28
CA LYS A 717 20.61 -28.08 10.14
C LYS A 717 21.52 -27.18 9.31
N ARG A 718 21.47 -25.89 9.55
CA ARG A 718 22.40 -24.94 8.95
C ARG A 718 23.69 -25.02 9.75
N GLU A 719 24.77 -25.45 9.12
CA GLU A 719 26.09 -25.34 9.70
C GLU A 719 26.47 -23.86 9.74
N THR A 720 26.52 -23.30 10.93
CA THR A 720 27.03 -21.93 11.13
C THR A 720 28.55 -22.05 11.18
N PRO A 721 29.31 -21.44 10.28
CA PRO A 721 30.77 -21.44 10.35
C PRO A 721 31.23 -20.87 11.70
N GLU A 722 32.16 -21.56 12.38
CA GLU A 722 32.61 -21.17 13.71
C GLU A 722 33.31 -19.78 13.75
N ARG A 723 33.81 -19.30 12.62
CA ARG A 723 34.48 -18.01 12.52
C ARG A 723 34.30 -17.42 11.12
N MET A 724 33.65 -16.29 11.04
CA MET A 724 33.48 -15.53 9.79
C MET A 724 34.20 -14.17 9.92
N ASP A 725 34.85 -13.69 8.85
CA ASP A 725 35.21 -12.29 8.75
C ASP A 725 33.96 -11.41 8.62
N TYR A 726 34.14 -10.10 8.71
CA TYR A 726 33.02 -9.15 8.71
C TYR A 726 32.17 -9.24 7.42
N ALA A 727 32.81 -9.37 6.26
CA ALA A 727 32.11 -9.42 4.98
C ALA A 727 31.30 -10.71 4.85
N THR A 728 31.94 -11.88 5.13
CA THR A 728 31.27 -13.18 5.14
C THR A 728 30.13 -13.24 6.15
N ALA A 729 30.31 -12.67 7.36
CA ALA A 729 29.25 -12.64 8.37
C ALA A 729 28.08 -11.72 7.96
N ARG A 730 28.35 -10.63 7.25
CA ARG A 730 27.32 -9.76 6.67
C ARG A 730 26.54 -10.51 5.60
N ASP A 731 27.23 -11.14 4.66
CA ASP A 731 26.62 -11.85 3.53
C ASP A 731 25.82 -13.08 4.02
N PHE A 732 26.35 -13.81 5.01
CA PHE A 732 25.63 -14.90 5.67
C PHE A 732 24.36 -14.42 6.37
N ARG A 733 24.40 -13.28 7.05
CA ARG A 733 23.19 -12.70 7.68
C ARG A 733 22.18 -12.27 6.62
N GLY A 734 22.62 -11.64 5.53
CA GLY A 734 21.78 -11.26 4.41
C GLY A 734 21.13 -12.46 3.73
N SER A 735 21.92 -13.54 3.47
CA SER A 735 21.38 -14.78 2.87
C SER A 735 20.38 -15.53 3.75
N ASN A 736 20.33 -15.24 5.04
CA ASN A 736 19.35 -15.77 5.98
C ASN A 736 18.16 -14.83 6.21
N ALA A 737 18.20 -13.63 5.67
CA ALA A 737 17.02 -12.76 5.63
C ALA A 737 15.98 -13.43 4.73
N ILE A 738 14.81 -13.71 5.29
CA ILE A 738 13.68 -14.21 4.51
C ILE A 738 13.10 -12.98 3.83
N GLY A 739 13.19 -12.92 2.51
CA GLY A 739 12.50 -11.93 1.73
C GLY A 739 11.00 -11.98 2.04
N GLY A 740 10.38 -10.83 2.19
CA GLY A 740 8.95 -10.72 2.43
C GLY A 740 8.17 -11.38 1.29
N SER A 741 7.07 -12.03 1.63
CA SER A 741 6.09 -12.46 0.64
C SER A 741 5.24 -11.26 0.24
N MET A 742 4.76 -11.26 -0.99
CA MET A 742 3.70 -10.34 -1.39
C MET A 742 2.42 -10.72 -0.63
N TYR A 743 1.88 -9.80 0.14
CA TYR A 743 0.62 -9.99 0.86
C TYR A 743 -0.54 -9.63 -0.06
N MET A 744 -1.37 -10.61 -0.39
CA MET A 744 -2.59 -10.40 -1.15
C MET A 744 -3.81 -10.96 -0.46
#